data_25578d1ab9904ea16cb15d72a0349d02
#
_entry.id   25578d1ab9904ea16cb15d72a0349d02
#
_cell.length_a   1.000
_cell.length_b   1.000
_cell.length_c   1.000
_cell.angle_alpha   90.00
_cell.angle_beta   90.00
_cell.angle_gamma   90.00
#
_symmetry.space_group_name_H-M   'P 1'
#
loop_
_entity.id
_entity.type
_entity.pdbx_description
1 polymer ?
#
loop_
_entity_poly.entity_id
_entity_poly.type
_entity_poly.pdbx_seq_one_letter_code
_entity_poly.pdbx_strand_id
1 'polypeptide(L)'
;EYLLFGEVANMTQHKINTSQKVSDEVKKTTCYMCACRCGINVHMRDGKVRYIEGNRDHPVNQGVLCAKGSAGIMQHYAPSRLNTPMRRVGERGEGKFEPISWEEALNTATEWLAPIRKEDPSRLAFFTGRDQSQGLTGWWAQQFGTQNFAAHGGFCSVNMAAAGIYTMGGAFWEFGSPDWERTKLFMIFGVAEDHDSNPIKMGLSRLKEREAKIIAVNPVRTGYNAIADEWVGITPGTDGLFVLALIHELMGAGKVDIDYLCRYTNAPWLVIDNPGGADDGLFARNEAGKALIWDKKAGKPCAYSEKGIAPEMAVSVNLPDGRRARPVFALMADKYLDNKYSPDAVAEATGVPASQIKSIAYQLAQTAFEEEIVIKQKWTDWKGETHNEMRGRPVSFHAMRGISAHSNGFQTCRSIHLLQILLGSVECPGGFRFKPPYPKPSSAHPAPGRPKGAETPLSGPPLGYIHGPEDLLVEADGSPQRIDKAYSWDAPFSAHGMMHMVISNAYAGDPYPVDVLFMYMANMSWNSSMNSGGVMEMLKAKNEDGEYVIPKLIYSDAYESEMVAFADLILPDTTYLERHDCISLLDRPICEPDAVADSIRWPVVEPDRDVRGFQSVLLELGGRLGLNGMTGEDGKPLYKDYADYIINHQRKPGIGPLAGFRGEDGSQSGRGEPNPSQLDAYIDNGGFWSEELPEAARFYKHANQDYQDWAVKMGFFDAPQPVTFQLWLEPLAKFQLAADGHGDHIPPEHIKEQIKACFDPLPDWYAPFEGERLNNLDNLNEYPYHAITQRPAAMYHSWGSQNSWLRQIHTKNPLYVPGPICDEAGLADDDWAWVSSHHGRIKVQIKRMEAVNNKTMWTWNAIGKRRGAWALSPDAPEAKKGFLLNHLIHELLPGKGDGLRWSNSDPITGQAAWYDLRVNIEKAEEGEGISEPAVPAQEPLKERVKENGQTELRYGQEWTS
;
A
#
# COMPACT_ATOMS: atom_id res chain seq x y z
N GLU A 1 39.31 49.50 25.96
CA GLU A 1 38.29 48.50 25.66
C GLU A 1 37.88 48.50 24.18
N TYR A 2 37.70 49.62 23.53
CA TYR A 2 37.38 49.75 22.10
C TYR A 2 38.49 49.26 21.14
N LEU A 3 39.76 49.43 21.54
CA LEU A 3 40.91 48.96 20.75
C LEU A 3 41.06 47.44 20.76
N LEU A 4 40.68 46.78 21.84
CA LEU A 4 40.70 45.29 21.94
C LEU A 4 39.64 44.64 21.04
N PHE A 5 38.46 45.22 20.90
CA PHE A 5 37.42 44.70 20.00
C PHE A 5 37.75 44.88 18.52
N GLY A 6 38.41 46.00 18.16
CA GLY A 6 38.87 46.24 16.79
C GLY A 6 39.98 45.26 16.35
N GLU A 7 40.94 44.98 17.22
CA GLU A 7 41.99 44.00 16.94
C GLU A 7 41.48 42.56 16.87
N VAL A 8 40.53 42.18 17.76
CA VAL A 8 39.90 40.86 17.73
C VAL A 8 39.04 40.67 16.48
N ALA A 9 38.29 41.69 16.06
CA ALA A 9 37.53 41.67 14.81
C ALA A 9 38.42 41.53 13.58
N ASN A 10 39.55 42.25 13.52
CA ASN A 10 40.49 42.12 12.42
C ASN A 10 41.24 40.76 12.44
N MET A 11 41.63 40.27 13.61
CA MET A 11 42.21 38.92 13.72
C MET A 11 41.25 37.83 13.31
N THR A 12 39.93 37.96 13.55
CA THR A 12 38.90 37.01 13.15
C THR A 12 38.71 37.03 11.62
N GLN A 13 38.71 38.22 11.00
CA GLN A 13 38.58 38.35 9.53
C GLN A 13 39.77 37.71 8.79
N HIS A 14 40.95 37.72 9.34
CA HIS A 14 42.14 37.11 8.71
C HIS A 14 42.27 35.60 8.96
N LYS A 15 41.59 35.04 9.95
CA LYS A 15 41.69 33.61 10.35
C LYS A 15 40.49 32.79 10.01
N ILE A 16 39.33 33.38 9.83
CA ILE A 16 38.07 32.66 9.53
C ILE A 16 37.65 32.98 8.11
N ASN A 17 37.64 31.96 7.28
CA ASN A 17 37.04 32.06 5.95
C ASN A 17 35.52 32.00 6.06
N THR A 18 34.87 33.16 6.07
CA THR A 18 33.42 33.30 6.13
C THR A 18 32.74 33.02 4.78
N SER A 19 33.52 32.84 3.73
CA SER A 19 33.04 32.47 2.37
C SER A 19 33.39 31.02 2.01
N GLN A 20 33.59 30.17 3.00
CA GLN A 20 33.94 28.79 2.76
C GLN A 20 32.82 28.08 2.00
N LYS A 21 33.14 27.57 0.82
CA LYS A 21 32.20 26.79 0.05
C LYS A 21 31.93 25.47 0.75
N VAL A 22 30.64 25.12 0.90
CA VAL A 22 30.19 23.82 1.43
C VAL A 22 30.52 22.74 0.42
N SER A 23 30.42 23.02 -0.86
CA SER A 23 30.58 22.08 -1.98
C SER A 23 31.17 22.77 -3.21
N ASP A 24 31.75 21.98 -4.10
CA ASP A 24 32.24 22.39 -5.41
C ASP A 24 31.10 22.40 -6.43
N GLU A 25 30.19 21.48 -6.31
CA GLU A 25 29.07 21.24 -7.20
C GLU A 25 27.82 20.86 -6.40
N VAL A 26 26.63 21.21 -6.92
CA VAL A 26 25.34 20.79 -6.38
C VAL A 26 24.56 20.07 -7.48
N LYS A 27 24.23 18.82 -7.25
CA LYS A 27 23.43 18.00 -8.17
C LYS A 27 22.03 17.81 -7.60
N LYS A 28 21.00 18.03 -8.41
CA LYS A 28 19.60 17.92 -7.99
C LYS A 28 19.05 16.58 -8.45
N THR A 29 18.40 15.86 -7.50
CA THR A 29 17.82 14.53 -7.77
C THR A 29 16.65 14.28 -6.80
N THR A 30 16.13 13.05 -6.77
CA THR A 30 15.00 12.66 -5.93
C THR A 30 15.42 11.65 -4.86
N CYS A 31 15.00 11.89 -3.63
CA CYS A 31 15.26 11.03 -2.47
C CYS A 31 14.56 9.67 -2.62
N TYR A 32 15.22 8.61 -2.09
CA TYR A 32 14.65 7.26 -2.01
C TYR A 32 14.46 6.76 -0.57
N MET A 33 14.72 7.59 0.43
CA MET A 33 14.70 7.16 1.84
C MET A 33 13.30 6.89 2.39
N CYS A 34 12.24 7.14 1.62
CA CYS A 34 10.85 6.74 1.87
C CYS A 34 9.97 6.96 0.62
N ALA A 35 8.66 6.80 0.76
CA ALA A 35 7.70 6.96 -0.32
C ALA A 35 7.42 8.43 -0.73
N CYS A 36 7.90 9.42 0.03
CA CYS A 36 7.59 10.84 -0.24
C CYS A 36 8.21 11.40 -1.51
N ARG A 37 9.31 10.80 -2.01
CA ARG A 37 9.96 11.22 -3.26
C ARG A 37 10.36 12.71 -3.27
N CYS A 38 10.89 13.18 -2.16
CA CYS A 38 11.31 14.58 -2.01
C CYS A 38 12.44 14.92 -2.97
N GLY A 39 12.38 16.09 -3.59
CA GLY A 39 13.52 16.66 -4.32
C GLY A 39 14.64 17.05 -3.37
N ILE A 40 15.87 16.69 -3.73
CA ILE A 40 17.06 16.95 -2.92
C ILE A 40 18.16 17.61 -3.72
N ASN A 41 18.95 18.43 -3.02
CA ASN A 41 20.23 18.95 -3.48
C ASN A 41 21.33 18.09 -2.86
N VAL A 42 22.13 17.45 -3.68
CA VAL A 42 23.30 16.66 -3.28
C VAL A 42 24.54 17.52 -3.47
N HIS A 43 25.15 17.92 -2.38
CA HIS A 43 26.36 18.73 -2.38
C HIS A 43 27.57 17.82 -2.54
N MET A 44 28.31 18.02 -3.60
CA MET A 44 29.51 17.28 -3.97
C MET A 44 30.77 18.07 -3.59
N ARG A 45 31.80 17.36 -3.16
CA ARG A 45 33.13 17.90 -2.95
C ARG A 45 34.17 16.86 -3.30
N ASP A 46 35.09 17.22 -4.19
CA ASP A 46 36.12 16.28 -4.70
C ASP A 46 35.52 14.97 -5.24
N GLY A 47 34.39 15.07 -5.96
CA GLY A 47 33.65 13.91 -6.54
C GLY A 47 32.88 13.06 -5.52
N LYS A 48 32.83 13.44 -4.24
CA LYS A 48 32.15 12.71 -3.16
C LYS A 48 30.94 13.46 -2.65
N VAL A 49 29.93 12.73 -2.25
CA VAL A 49 28.77 13.31 -1.56
C VAL A 49 29.20 13.86 -0.21
N ARG A 50 28.94 15.13 0.00
CA ARG A 50 29.34 15.84 1.23
C ARG A 50 28.16 16.06 2.16
N TYR A 51 26.99 16.38 1.58
CA TYR A 51 25.83 16.78 2.35
C TYR A 51 24.58 16.73 1.45
N ILE A 52 23.41 16.46 2.05
CA ILE A 52 22.12 16.39 1.36
C ILE A 52 21.13 17.32 2.05
N GLU A 53 20.47 18.19 1.29
CA GLU A 53 19.38 19.06 1.74
C GLU A 53 18.17 18.98 0.81
N GLY A 54 17.05 19.57 1.21
CA GLY A 54 15.85 19.66 0.38
C GLY A 54 15.99 20.66 -0.76
N ASN A 55 15.48 20.30 -1.93
CA ASN A 55 15.39 21.19 -3.08
C ASN A 55 14.17 22.10 -2.94
N ARG A 56 14.39 23.42 -2.83
CA ARG A 56 13.33 24.42 -2.64
C ARG A 56 12.42 24.57 -3.86
N ASP A 57 12.93 24.27 -5.04
CA ASP A 57 12.18 24.41 -6.30
C ASP A 57 11.31 23.18 -6.59
N HIS A 58 11.49 22.10 -5.83
CA HIS A 58 10.79 20.84 -6.08
C HIS A 58 9.32 20.93 -5.62
N PRO A 59 8.33 20.52 -6.46
CA PRO A 59 6.91 20.72 -6.19
C PRO A 59 6.38 19.95 -4.97
N VAL A 60 7.00 18.82 -4.62
CA VAL A 60 6.51 17.96 -3.54
C VAL A 60 6.86 18.46 -2.16
N ASN A 61 8.13 18.85 -1.94
CA ASN A 61 8.63 19.14 -0.60
C ASN A 61 9.14 20.56 -0.39
N GLN A 62 9.28 21.38 -1.43
CA GLN A 62 9.60 22.81 -1.36
C GLN A 62 10.75 23.13 -0.39
N GLY A 63 11.78 22.28 -0.38
CA GLY A 63 12.94 22.41 0.48
C GLY A 63 12.84 21.68 1.83
N VAL A 64 11.67 21.23 2.25
CA VAL A 64 11.53 20.47 3.50
C VAL A 64 12.11 19.06 3.32
N LEU A 65 13.03 18.67 4.21
CA LEU A 65 13.64 17.35 4.21
C LEU A 65 13.70 16.80 5.63
N CYS A 66 13.32 15.54 5.80
CA CYS A 66 13.36 14.87 7.10
C CYS A 66 14.74 14.25 7.39
N ALA A 67 14.94 13.80 8.62
CA ALA A 67 16.17 13.15 9.06
C ALA A 67 16.59 11.96 8.16
N LYS A 68 15.61 11.16 7.66
CA LYS A 68 15.89 10.06 6.73
C LYS A 68 16.56 10.57 5.44
N GLY A 69 16.00 11.62 4.84
CA GLY A 69 16.53 12.20 3.60
C GLY A 69 17.93 12.75 3.77
N SER A 70 18.19 13.50 4.84
CA SER A 70 19.52 14.01 5.15
C SER A 70 20.52 12.88 5.44
N ALA A 71 20.07 11.82 6.12
CA ALA A 71 20.88 10.64 6.41
C ALA A 71 21.12 9.72 5.19
N GLY A 72 20.61 10.06 4.02
CA GLY A 72 20.92 9.37 2.76
C GLY A 72 22.41 9.29 2.44
N ILE A 73 23.19 10.26 2.91
CA ILE A 73 24.67 10.21 2.80
C ILE A 73 25.23 8.99 3.58
N MET A 74 24.73 8.72 4.80
CA MET A 74 25.17 7.57 5.59
C MET A 74 24.66 6.25 5.02
N GLN A 75 23.56 6.27 4.27
CA GLN A 75 23.06 5.14 3.51
C GLN A 75 23.99 4.84 2.32
N HIS A 76 24.44 5.87 1.62
CA HIS A 76 25.37 5.73 0.50
C HIS A 76 26.75 5.20 0.94
N TYR A 77 27.28 5.68 2.05
CA TYR A 77 28.59 5.27 2.58
C TYR A 77 28.50 4.14 3.63
N ALA A 78 27.36 3.44 3.73
CA ALA A 78 27.19 2.39 4.70
C ALA A 78 28.21 1.25 4.49
N PRO A 79 28.88 0.75 5.56
CA PRO A 79 29.80 -0.37 5.47
C PRO A 79 29.11 -1.68 5.08
N SER A 80 27.79 -1.74 5.25
CA SER A 80 26.96 -2.90 4.89
C SER A 80 26.64 -3.01 3.40
N ARG A 81 27.16 -2.14 2.54
CA ARG A 81 26.93 -2.24 1.11
C ARG A 81 27.59 -3.48 0.52
N LEU A 82 26.84 -4.15 -0.36
CA LEU A 82 27.37 -5.25 -1.19
C LEU A 82 28.36 -4.70 -2.20
N ASN A 83 29.41 -5.47 -2.49
CA ASN A 83 30.53 -5.00 -3.29
C ASN A 83 30.58 -5.60 -4.71
N THR A 84 30.10 -6.83 -4.88
CA THR A 84 30.18 -7.59 -6.14
C THR A 84 29.15 -8.70 -6.12
N PRO A 85 28.76 -9.27 -7.28
CA PRO A 85 27.93 -10.47 -7.31
C PRO A 85 28.56 -11.62 -6.52
N MET A 86 27.72 -12.41 -5.89
CA MET A 86 28.17 -13.48 -4.99
C MET A 86 27.33 -14.74 -5.19
N ARG A 87 28.00 -15.89 -5.02
CA ARG A 87 27.38 -17.21 -4.99
C ARG A 87 27.59 -17.85 -3.63
N ARG A 88 26.57 -18.49 -3.07
CA ARG A 88 26.63 -19.19 -1.79
C ARG A 88 27.57 -20.41 -1.86
N VAL A 89 28.40 -20.59 -0.85
CA VAL A 89 29.32 -21.75 -0.69
C VAL A 89 29.09 -22.53 0.61
N GLY A 90 28.30 -22.02 1.53
CA GLY A 90 27.90 -22.67 2.79
C GLY A 90 26.41 -23.05 2.77
N GLU A 91 25.88 -23.33 3.97
CA GLU A 91 24.44 -23.52 4.17
C GLU A 91 23.70 -22.18 4.16
N ARG A 92 22.43 -22.18 3.75
CA ARG A 92 21.58 -21.00 3.85
C ARG A 92 21.47 -20.54 5.30
N GLY A 93 21.60 -19.25 5.53
CA GLY A 93 21.62 -18.63 6.85
C GLY A 93 23.01 -18.48 7.46
N GLU A 94 24.04 -19.15 6.94
CA GLU A 94 25.43 -18.98 7.41
C GLU A 94 26.11 -17.72 6.88
N GLY A 95 25.62 -17.15 5.79
CA GLY A 95 26.20 -15.94 5.18
C GLY A 95 27.57 -16.17 4.54
N LYS A 96 27.85 -17.39 4.05
CA LYS A 96 29.11 -17.74 3.40
C LYS A 96 28.97 -17.68 1.88
N PHE A 97 29.75 -16.81 1.27
CA PHE A 97 29.70 -16.53 -0.18
C PHE A 97 31.09 -16.46 -0.79
N GLU A 98 31.18 -16.76 -2.07
CA GLU A 98 32.32 -16.43 -2.90
C GLU A 98 31.93 -15.35 -3.93
N PRO A 99 32.82 -14.38 -4.21
CA PRO A 99 32.59 -13.41 -5.27
C PRO A 99 32.69 -14.07 -6.64
N ILE A 100 31.79 -13.63 -7.53
CA ILE A 100 31.78 -14.04 -8.95
C ILE A 100 31.68 -12.81 -9.85
N SER A 101 31.92 -12.97 -11.12
CA SER A 101 31.73 -11.90 -12.09
C SER A 101 30.26 -11.70 -12.43
N TRP A 102 29.90 -10.50 -12.94
CA TRP A 102 28.54 -10.25 -13.45
C TRP A 102 28.14 -11.19 -14.56
N GLU A 103 29.11 -11.57 -15.43
CA GLU A 103 28.82 -12.54 -16.50
C GLU A 103 28.46 -13.92 -15.95
N GLU A 104 29.20 -14.41 -14.95
CA GLU A 104 28.84 -15.65 -14.24
C GLU A 104 27.50 -15.55 -13.53
N ALA A 105 27.23 -14.43 -12.86
CA ALA A 105 25.97 -14.23 -12.14
C ALA A 105 24.76 -14.24 -13.09
N LEU A 106 24.86 -13.53 -14.22
CA LEU A 106 23.79 -13.47 -15.22
C LEU A 106 23.61 -14.81 -15.97
N ASN A 107 24.71 -15.50 -16.26
CA ASN A 107 24.68 -16.85 -16.83
C ASN A 107 23.98 -17.81 -15.85
N THR A 108 24.37 -17.80 -14.58
CA THR A 108 23.74 -18.64 -13.55
C THR A 108 22.24 -18.36 -13.42
N ALA A 109 21.83 -17.08 -13.35
CA ALA A 109 20.41 -16.73 -13.32
C ALA A 109 19.67 -17.19 -14.58
N THR A 110 20.27 -17.05 -15.76
CA THR A 110 19.70 -17.51 -17.03
C THR A 110 19.56 -19.04 -17.06
N GLU A 111 20.59 -19.76 -16.62
CA GLU A 111 20.56 -21.23 -16.52
C GLU A 111 19.46 -21.74 -15.59
N TRP A 112 19.15 -21.01 -14.53
CA TRP A 112 18.07 -21.38 -13.61
C TRP A 112 16.68 -21.03 -14.15
N LEU A 113 16.55 -19.93 -14.86
CA LEU A 113 15.25 -19.39 -15.31
C LEU A 113 14.82 -19.92 -16.69
N ALA A 114 15.75 -20.14 -17.61
CA ALA A 114 15.41 -20.54 -18.97
C ALA A 114 14.68 -21.90 -19.05
N PRO A 115 15.10 -22.97 -18.32
CA PRO A 115 14.38 -24.24 -18.34
C PRO A 115 12.94 -24.14 -17.85
N ILE A 116 12.72 -23.44 -16.73
CA ILE A 116 11.37 -23.29 -16.17
C ILE A 116 10.48 -22.44 -17.07
N ARG A 117 11.02 -21.40 -17.71
CA ARG A 117 10.27 -20.63 -18.71
C ARG A 117 9.83 -21.50 -19.90
N LYS A 118 10.69 -22.42 -20.31
CA LYS A 118 10.45 -23.34 -21.41
C LYS A 118 9.46 -24.45 -21.06
N GLU A 119 9.46 -24.93 -19.83
CA GLU A 119 8.62 -26.05 -19.39
C GLU A 119 7.35 -25.57 -18.67
N ASP A 120 7.50 -24.76 -17.64
CA ASP A 120 6.41 -24.24 -16.82
C ASP A 120 6.80 -22.91 -16.12
N PRO A 121 6.45 -21.74 -16.69
CA PRO A 121 6.77 -20.45 -16.11
C PRO A 121 6.21 -20.24 -14.70
N SER A 122 5.20 -20.99 -14.27
CA SER A 122 4.64 -20.88 -12.92
C SER A 122 5.60 -21.36 -11.82
N ARG A 123 6.68 -22.07 -12.21
CA ARG A 123 7.75 -22.49 -11.29
C ARG A 123 8.66 -21.34 -10.84
N LEU A 124 8.51 -20.16 -11.41
CA LEU A 124 9.11 -18.92 -10.92
C LEU A 124 8.11 -18.16 -10.04
N ALA A 125 8.48 -17.88 -8.79
CA ALA A 125 7.86 -16.84 -7.98
C ALA A 125 8.77 -15.63 -7.93
N PHE A 126 8.27 -14.48 -8.40
CA PHE A 126 8.98 -13.22 -8.42
C PHE A 126 8.22 -12.18 -7.60
N PHE A 127 8.86 -11.57 -6.65
CA PHE A 127 8.25 -10.49 -5.89
C PHE A 127 9.24 -9.42 -5.43
N THR A 128 8.70 -8.24 -5.22
CA THR A 128 9.48 -7.06 -4.89
C THR A 128 9.05 -6.51 -3.54
N GLY A 129 10.03 -6.04 -2.78
CA GLY A 129 9.78 -5.12 -1.68
C GLY A 129 9.33 -3.76 -2.22
N ARG A 130 9.58 -2.71 -1.47
CA ARG A 130 9.20 -1.37 -1.92
C ARG A 130 10.17 -0.85 -2.98
N ASP A 131 9.94 -1.24 -4.20
CA ASP A 131 10.61 -0.63 -5.34
C ASP A 131 9.75 0.50 -5.94
N GLN A 132 10.30 1.25 -6.87
CA GLN A 132 9.62 2.31 -7.60
C GLN A 132 9.58 2.04 -9.10
N SER A 133 9.87 0.81 -9.48
CA SER A 133 9.88 0.32 -10.86
C SER A 133 8.84 -0.77 -11.10
N GLN A 134 7.72 -0.72 -10.41
CA GLN A 134 6.68 -1.75 -10.48
C GLN A 134 6.14 -1.94 -11.91
N GLY A 135 6.11 -0.88 -12.70
CA GLY A 135 5.76 -0.96 -14.10
C GLY A 135 6.71 -1.88 -14.89
N LEU A 136 8.00 -1.78 -14.66
CA LEU A 136 9.01 -2.63 -15.28
C LEU A 136 8.96 -4.07 -14.74
N THR A 137 8.93 -4.24 -13.42
CA THR A 137 8.97 -5.58 -12.80
C THR A 137 7.75 -6.40 -13.14
N GLY A 138 6.56 -5.81 -13.09
CA GLY A 138 5.32 -6.45 -13.51
C GLY A 138 5.32 -6.78 -15.02
N TRP A 139 5.82 -5.90 -15.86
CA TRP A 139 5.96 -6.16 -17.29
C TRP A 139 6.95 -7.27 -17.59
N TRP A 140 8.07 -7.31 -16.89
CA TRP A 140 9.04 -8.42 -17.00
C TRP A 140 8.39 -9.77 -16.63
N ALA A 141 7.68 -9.84 -15.53
CA ALA A 141 6.96 -11.05 -15.12
C ALA A 141 5.90 -11.47 -16.14
N GLN A 142 5.17 -10.52 -16.71
CA GLN A 142 4.22 -10.77 -17.80
C GLN A 142 4.89 -11.38 -19.01
N GLN A 143 6.01 -10.82 -19.46
CA GLN A 143 6.75 -11.32 -20.63
C GLN A 143 7.43 -12.66 -20.37
N PHE A 144 7.88 -12.90 -19.14
CA PHE A 144 8.38 -14.22 -18.73
C PHE A 144 7.28 -15.30 -18.80
N GLY A 145 6.04 -14.92 -18.53
CA GLY A 145 4.87 -15.80 -18.53
C GLY A 145 4.49 -16.33 -17.13
N THR A 146 5.11 -15.84 -16.05
CA THR A 146 4.73 -16.22 -14.69
C THR A 146 3.60 -15.36 -14.16
N GLN A 147 2.54 -16.00 -13.66
CA GLN A 147 1.49 -15.33 -12.90
C GLN A 147 1.92 -15.05 -11.45
N ASN A 148 2.98 -15.69 -10.97
CA ASN A 148 3.44 -15.60 -9.58
C ASN A 148 4.31 -14.36 -9.36
N PHE A 149 3.72 -13.19 -9.60
CA PHE A 149 4.29 -11.90 -9.30
C PHE A 149 3.48 -11.22 -8.19
N ALA A 150 4.16 -10.79 -7.13
CA ALA A 150 3.55 -10.05 -6.04
C ALA A 150 4.32 -8.77 -5.74
N ALA A 151 3.62 -7.71 -5.40
CA ALA A 151 4.18 -6.42 -5.08
C ALA A 151 3.98 -6.08 -3.59
N HIS A 152 4.84 -5.21 -3.07
CA HIS A 152 4.81 -4.75 -1.68
C HIS A 152 3.44 -4.26 -1.19
N GLY A 153 2.60 -3.76 -2.09
CA GLY A 153 1.26 -3.27 -1.74
C GLY A 153 0.37 -4.30 -1.03
N GLY A 154 0.56 -5.59 -1.28
CA GLY A 154 -0.12 -6.67 -0.58
C GLY A 154 0.14 -6.69 0.93
N PHE A 155 1.29 -6.20 1.36
CA PHE A 155 1.58 -5.96 2.77
C PHE A 155 1.05 -4.65 3.31
N CYS A 156 0.94 -3.63 2.46
CA CYS A 156 0.93 -2.25 2.92
C CYS A 156 -0.43 -1.59 2.77
N SER A 157 -1.01 -1.63 1.57
CA SER A 157 -2.03 -0.65 1.23
C SER A 157 -3.04 -1.13 0.17
N VAL A 158 -3.09 -2.41 -0.17
CA VAL A 158 -4.02 -2.89 -1.19
C VAL A 158 -5.49 -2.64 -0.79
N ASN A 159 -5.83 -2.73 0.49
CA ASN A 159 -7.16 -2.37 0.99
C ASN A 159 -7.53 -0.94 0.65
N MET A 160 -6.62 0.00 0.87
CA MET A 160 -6.84 1.41 0.56
C MET A 160 -6.93 1.64 -0.95
N ALA A 161 -5.99 1.07 -1.70
CA ALA A 161 -5.94 1.21 -3.16
C ALA A 161 -7.18 0.59 -3.82
N ALA A 162 -7.53 -0.63 -3.47
CA ALA A 162 -8.70 -1.32 -4.02
C ALA A 162 -10.01 -0.62 -3.62
N ALA A 163 -10.19 -0.27 -2.34
CA ALA A 163 -11.37 0.46 -1.89
C ALA A 163 -11.56 1.78 -2.64
N GLY A 164 -10.48 2.54 -2.84
CA GLY A 164 -10.52 3.79 -3.59
C GLY A 164 -10.84 3.58 -5.06
N ILE A 165 -10.19 2.64 -5.73
CA ILE A 165 -10.40 2.38 -7.16
C ILE A 165 -11.79 1.84 -7.44
N TYR A 166 -12.26 0.86 -6.67
CA TYR A 166 -13.61 0.31 -6.86
C TYR A 166 -14.72 1.30 -6.48
N THR A 167 -14.49 2.18 -5.52
CA THR A 167 -15.50 3.15 -5.08
C THR A 167 -15.43 4.47 -5.84
N MET A 168 -14.24 5.03 -6.04
CA MET A 168 -14.06 6.39 -6.55
C MET A 168 -13.18 6.50 -7.80
N GLY A 169 -12.55 5.41 -8.23
CA GLY A 169 -11.66 5.42 -9.39
C GLY A 169 -10.25 5.91 -9.11
N GLY A 170 -9.84 6.02 -7.86
CA GLY A 170 -8.49 6.46 -7.48
C GLY A 170 -8.01 5.86 -6.16
N ALA A 171 -6.70 5.67 -6.02
CA ALA A 171 -6.11 5.20 -4.78
C ALA A 171 -6.22 6.26 -3.67
N PHE A 172 -6.50 5.82 -2.45
CA PHE A 172 -6.89 6.71 -1.37
C PHE A 172 -5.75 7.60 -0.86
N TRP A 173 -4.61 7.03 -0.52
CA TRP A 173 -3.58 7.78 0.22
C TRP A 173 -2.43 8.34 -0.62
N GLU A 174 -2.07 7.71 -1.71
CA GLU A 174 -0.95 8.18 -2.55
C GLU A 174 -1.36 9.27 -3.54
N PHE A 175 -2.62 9.29 -3.97
CA PHE A 175 -3.12 10.13 -5.03
C PHE A 175 -4.11 11.19 -4.56
N GLY A 176 -4.39 11.25 -3.26
CA GLY A 176 -5.33 12.18 -2.68
C GLY A 176 -4.76 12.94 -1.48
N SER A 177 -5.27 14.11 -1.26
CA SER A 177 -4.95 14.93 -0.10
C SER A 177 -6.11 15.90 0.20
N PRO A 178 -6.17 16.44 1.41
CA PRO A 178 -7.05 17.59 1.68
C PRO A 178 -6.77 18.77 0.76
N ASP A 179 -7.77 19.61 0.54
CA ASP A 179 -7.56 20.96 0.04
C ASP A 179 -6.98 21.80 1.20
N TRP A 180 -5.64 21.78 1.30
CA TRP A 180 -4.91 22.42 2.41
C TRP A 180 -5.21 23.90 2.60
N GLU A 181 -5.66 24.59 1.54
CA GLU A 181 -5.94 26.00 1.55
C GLU A 181 -7.37 26.34 2.02
N ARG A 182 -8.29 25.39 1.96
CA ARG A 182 -9.73 25.66 2.17
C ARG A 182 -10.41 24.73 3.16
N THR A 183 -9.83 23.56 3.46
CA THR A 183 -10.40 22.62 4.46
C THR A 183 -10.52 23.32 5.82
N LYS A 184 -11.67 23.16 6.48
CA LYS A 184 -11.93 23.73 7.81
C LYS A 184 -12.00 22.68 8.91
N LEU A 185 -12.41 21.46 8.58
CA LEU A 185 -12.36 20.31 9.45
C LEU A 185 -11.64 19.16 8.75
N PHE A 186 -10.63 18.64 9.40
CA PHE A 186 -9.79 17.56 8.88
C PHE A 186 -9.74 16.39 9.84
N MET A 187 -10.10 15.19 9.34
CA MET A 187 -9.98 13.96 10.11
C MET A 187 -8.83 13.10 9.58
N ILE A 188 -7.94 12.66 10.46
CA ILE A 188 -6.81 11.80 10.11
C ILE A 188 -6.91 10.46 10.84
N PHE A 189 -6.84 9.36 10.08
CA PHE A 189 -7.06 8.00 10.58
C PHE A 189 -5.79 7.16 10.47
N GLY A 190 -5.32 6.62 11.59
CA GLY A 190 -4.26 5.63 11.62
C GLY A 190 -2.90 6.10 11.08
N VAL A 191 -2.61 7.40 11.19
CA VAL A 191 -1.34 8.01 10.76
C VAL A 191 -0.59 8.51 11.97
N ALA A 192 0.64 8.07 12.16
CA ALA A 192 1.51 8.54 13.23
C ALA A 192 2.48 9.63 12.74
N GLU A 193 3.60 9.25 12.13
CA GLU A 193 4.65 10.20 11.78
C GLU A 193 5.28 9.97 10.42
N ASP A 194 5.10 8.78 9.87
CA ASP A 194 5.89 8.33 8.74
C ASP A 194 5.32 8.68 7.39
N HIS A 195 5.61 7.90 6.39
CA HIS A 195 5.15 7.95 5.00
C HIS A 195 4.54 9.29 4.64
N ASP A 196 4.86 9.86 3.54
CA ASP A 196 4.39 11.18 3.12
C ASP A 196 4.60 12.28 4.18
N SER A 197 5.54 12.03 5.11
CA SER A 197 5.74 12.87 6.29
C SER A 197 5.96 14.33 5.96
N ASN A 198 6.67 14.66 4.89
CA ASN A 198 6.89 16.05 4.54
C ASN A 198 5.67 16.72 3.93
N PRO A 199 4.98 16.18 2.94
CA PRO A 199 3.72 16.76 2.43
C PRO A 199 2.66 16.90 3.52
N ILE A 200 2.46 15.89 4.35
CA ILE A 200 1.52 15.96 5.46
C ILE A 200 1.92 17.01 6.49
N LYS A 201 3.19 17.11 6.88
CA LYS A 201 3.67 18.16 7.79
C LYS A 201 3.39 19.56 7.26
N MET A 202 3.71 19.79 6.01
CA MET A 202 3.45 21.07 5.36
C MET A 202 1.97 21.38 5.31
N GLY A 203 1.14 20.41 4.96
CA GLY A 203 -0.30 20.54 4.93
C GLY A 203 -0.91 20.83 6.32
N LEU A 204 -0.50 20.05 7.33
CA LEU A 204 -0.95 20.29 8.72
C LEU A 204 -0.55 21.66 9.24
N SER A 205 0.66 22.15 8.89
CA SER A 205 1.07 23.54 9.22
C SER A 205 0.11 24.56 8.63
N ARG A 206 -0.23 24.44 7.35
CA ARG A 206 -1.21 25.33 6.68
C ARG A 206 -2.61 25.26 7.33
N LEU A 207 -3.06 24.06 7.72
CA LEU A 207 -4.33 23.93 8.44
C LEU A 207 -4.31 24.64 9.79
N LYS A 208 -3.23 24.47 10.56
CA LYS A 208 -3.07 25.12 11.88
C LYS A 208 -2.96 26.64 11.76
N GLU A 209 -2.25 27.16 10.77
CA GLU A 209 -2.14 28.60 10.49
C GLU A 209 -3.50 29.26 10.20
N ARG A 210 -4.44 28.48 9.63
CA ARG A 210 -5.81 28.91 9.33
C ARG A 210 -6.82 28.53 10.39
N GLU A 211 -6.40 27.99 11.53
CA GLU A 211 -7.25 27.56 12.63
C GLU A 211 -8.26 26.46 12.22
N ALA A 212 -7.94 25.68 11.17
CA ALA A 212 -8.76 24.54 10.81
C ALA A 212 -8.72 23.48 11.91
N LYS A 213 -9.87 22.89 12.23
CA LYS A 213 -9.95 21.85 13.27
C LYS A 213 -9.38 20.52 12.77
N ILE A 214 -8.58 19.88 13.59
CA ILE A 214 -7.99 18.55 13.31
C ILE A 214 -8.52 17.55 14.34
N ILE A 215 -9.13 16.46 13.84
CA ILE A 215 -9.57 15.31 14.64
C ILE A 215 -8.70 14.11 14.24
N ALA A 216 -8.00 13.52 15.21
CA ALA A 216 -7.17 12.35 15.00
C ALA A 216 -7.83 11.09 15.55
N VAL A 217 -8.01 10.09 14.72
CA VAL A 217 -8.54 8.77 15.08
C VAL A 217 -7.37 7.78 15.04
N ASN A 218 -6.87 7.40 16.20
CA ASN A 218 -5.71 6.52 16.33
C ASN A 218 -5.70 5.92 17.75
N PRO A 219 -5.36 4.65 17.91
CA PRO A 219 -5.17 4.07 19.25
C PRO A 219 -4.13 4.79 20.11
N VAL A 220 -3.16 5.45 19.47
CA VAL A 220 -2.00 6.08 20.14
C VAL A 220 -1.97 7.58 19.84
N ARG A 221 -1.79 8.40 20.87
CA ARG A 221 -1.67 9.85 20.72
C ARG A 221 -0.20 10.28 20.61
N THR A 222 0.44 9.99 19.49
CA THR A 222 1.81 10.44 19.18
C THR A 222 1.86 11.11 17.81
N GLY A 223 2.99 11.74 17.48
CA GLY A 223 3.20 12.38 16.19
C GLY A 223 2.09 13.36 15.84
N TYR A 224 1.46 13.21 14.71
CA TYR A 224 0.36 14.08 14.26
C TYR A 224 -0.88 14.02 15.16
N ASN A 225 -1.09 12.92 15.86
CA ASN A 225 -2.21 12.76 16.77
C ASN A 225 -2.04 13.63 18.02
N ALA A 226 -0.80 13.94 18.41
CA ALA A 226 -0.50 14.76 19.58
C ALA A 226 -0.84 16.25 19.36
N ILE A 227 -0.81 16.71 18.11
CA ILE A 227 -1.13 18.11 17.76
C ILE A 227 -2.60 18.31 17.34
N ALA A 228 -3.39 17.25 17.27
CA ALA A 228 -4.81 17.32 16.95
C ALA A 228 -5.59 18.08 18.02
N ASP A 229 -6.65 18.78 17.62
CA ASP A 229 -7.56 19.49 18.53
C ASP A 229 -8.44 18.51 19.31
N GLU A 230 -8.74 17.36 18.71
CA GLU A 230 -9.49 16.28 19.32
C GLU A 230 -8.85 14.92 18.95
N TRP A 231 -8.71 14.05 19.96
CA TRP A 231 -8.19 12.71 19.78
C TRP A 231 -9.24 11.65 20.10
N VAL A 232 -9.37 10.67 19.22
CA VAL A 232 -10.25 9.51 19.38
C VAL A 232 -9.36 8.28 19.58
N GLY A 233 -9.26 7.82 20.82
CA GLY A 233 -8.44 6.68 21.26
C GLY A 233 -9.10 5.34 20.92
N ILE A 234 -9.24 5.05 19.66
CA ILE A 234 -10.04 3.93 19.14
C ILE A 234 -9.40 2.55 19.42
N THR A 235 -10.23 1.54 19.60
CA THR A 235 -9.79 0.14 19.65
C THR A 235 -9.34 -0.31 18.26
N PRO A 236 -8.17 -0.93 18.10
CA PRO A 236 -7.68 -1.42 16.79
C PRO A 236 -8.69 -2.31 16.07
N GLY A 237 -8.88 -2.07 14.77
CA GLY A 237 -9.79 -2.84 13.92
C GLY A 237 -11.27 -2.44 14.01
N THR A 238 -11.60 -1.38 14.74
CA THR A 238 -12.99 -0.89 14.88
C THR A 238 -13.24 0.46 14.20
N ASP A 239 -12.27 0.96 13.44
CA ASP A 239 -12.39 2.24 12.72
C ASP A 239 -13.59 2.27 11.78
N GLY A 240 -13.83 1.17 11.05
CA GLY A 240 -15.00 1.05 10.18
C GLY A 240 -16.32 1.15 10.95
N LEU A 241 -16.42 0.51 12.10
CA LEU A 241 -17.62 0.56 12.95
C LEU A 241 -17.87 1.98 13.50
N PHE A 242 -16.81 2.67 13.91
CA PHE A 242 -16.87 4.07 14.32
C PHE A 242 -17.38 4.96 13.18
N VAL A 243 -16.87 4.79 11.96
CA VAL A 243 -17.30 5.55 10.78
C VAL A 243 -18.75 5.26 10.43
N LEU A 244 -19.20 3.99 10.51
CA LEU A 244 -20.60 3.63 10.29
C LEU A 244 -21.54 4.25 11.34
N ALA A 245 -21.09 4.45 12.56
CA ALA A 245 -21.86 5.18 13.57
C ALA A 245 -21.97 6.69 13.26
N LEU A 246 -20.93 7.30 12.70
CA LEU A 246 -21.02 8.67 12.18
C LEU A 246 -22.03 8.75 11.02
N ILE A 247 -22.02 7.79 10.12
CA ILE A 247 -22.99 7.69 9.01
C ILE A 247 -24.42 7.52 9.53
N HIS A 248 -24.62 6.69 10.55
CA HIS A 248 -25.92 6.51 11.21
C HIS A 248 -26.47 7.85 11.71
N GLU A 249 -25.68 8.62 12.44
CA GLU A 249 -26.08 9.94 12.94
C GLU A 249 -26.37 10.94 11.81
N LEU A 250 -25.51 11.02 10.81
CA LEU A 250 -25.67 11.94 9.68
C LEU A 250 -26.92 11.63 8.85
N MET A 251 -27.14 10.36 8.52
CA MET A 251 -28.33 9.93 7.77
C MET A 251 -29.60 10.12 8.61
N GLY A 252 -29.58 9.77 9.89
CA GLY A 252 -30.69 9.96 10.81
C GLY A 252 -31.10 11.42 10.97
N ALA A 253 -30.11 12.33 10.91
CA ALA A 253 -30.33 13.79 10.96
C ALA A 253 -30.67 14.41 9.59
N GLY A 254 -30.68 13.63 8.50
CA GLY A 254 -30.87 14.12 7.14
C GLY A 254 -29.72 15.01 6.65
N LYS A 255 -28.53 14.88 7.23
CA LYS A 255 -27.34 15.68 6.91
C LYS A 255 -26.45 14.95 5.90
N VAL A 256 -26.98 14.74 4.71
CA VAL A 256 -26.32 14.16 3.55
C VAL A 256 -26.59 15.02 2.31
N ASP A 257 -25.62 15.07 1.38
CA ASP A 257 -25.73 15.88 0.16
C ASP A 257 -26.47 15.11 -0.93
N ILE A 258 -27.80 15.18 -0.91
CA ILE A 258 -28.67 14.46 -1.88
C ILE A 258 -28.40 14.89 -3.32
N ASP A 259 -28.15 16.17 -3.58
CA ASP A 259 -27.85 16.64 -4.95
C ASP A 259 -26.54 16.03 -5.46
N TYR A 260 -25.50 16.02 -4.64
CA TYR A 260 -24.22 15.38 -4.95
C TYR A 260 -24.38 13.88 -5.20
N LEU A 261 -25.14 13.18 -4.35
CA LEU A 261 -25.41 11.75 -4.49
C LEU A 261 -26.13 11.43 -5.81
N CYS A 262 -27.12 12.23 -6.19
CA CYS A 262 -27.87 12.06 -7.44
C CYS A 262 -26.99 12.28 -8.68
N ARG A 263 -26.05 13.24 -8.63
CA ARG A 263 -25.25 13.63 -9.78
C ARG A 263 -24.04 12.73 -10.02
N TYR A 264 -23.35 12.32 -8.95
CA TYR A 264 -21.99 11.79 -9.04
C TYR A 264 -21.85 10.35 -8.56
N THR A 265 -22.92 9.74 -8.05
CA THR A 265 -22.87 8.40 -7.47
C THR A 265 -23.90 7.45 -8.04
N ASN A 266 -23.78 6.18 -7.72
CA ASN A 266 -24.80 5.19 -8.02
C ASN A 266 -25.92 5.10 -6.96
N ALA A 267 -26.03 6.07 -6.05
CA ALA A 267 -27.10 6.12 -5.05
C ALA A 267 -28.52 6.01 -5.64
N PRO A 268 -28.84 6.62 -6.79
CA PRO A 268 -30.15 6.49 -7.44
C PRO A 268 -30.29 5.23 -8.31
N TRP A 269 -29.22 4.46 -8.53
CA TRP A 269 -29.30 3.29 -9.40
C TRP A 269 -30.17 2.20 -8.79
N LEU A 270 -30.96 1.54 -9.66
CA LEU A 270 -31.90 0.51 -9.25
C LEU A 270 -31.18 -0.84 -9.12
N VAL A 271 -31.22 -1.37 -7.91
CA VAL A 271 -30.77 -2.72 -7.56
C VAL A 271 -31.99 -3.65 -7.60
N ILE A 272 -31.87 -4.77 -8.26
CA ILE A 272 -32.91 -5.80 -8.34
C ILE A 272 -33.09 -6.41 -6.96
N ASP A 273 -34.35 -6.45 -6.50
CA ASP A 273 -34.78 -7.01 -5.22
C ASP A 273 -35.56 -8.31 -5.51
N ASN A 274 -34.82 -9.40 -5.64
CA ASN A 274 -35.33 -10.72 -5.99
C ASN A 274 -34.71 -11.80 -5.09
N PRO A 275 -35.02 -11.80 -3.79
CA PRO A 275 -34.41 -12.72 -2.83
C PRO A 275 -34.43 -14.17 -3.28
N GLY A 276 -33.24 -14.81 -3.33
CA GLY A 276 -33.05 -16.17 -3.81
C GLY A 276 -33.03 -16.33 -5.32
N GLY A 277 -33.18 -15.24 -6.08
CA GLY A 277 -33.04 -15.24 -7.54
C GLY A 277 -31.61 -15.04 -8.00
N ALA A 278 -31.32 -15.44 -9.25
CA ALA A 278 -29.99 -15.36 -9.83
C ALA A 278 -29.52 -13.93 -10.18
N ASP A 279 -30.39 -12.95 -10.06
CA ASP A 279 -30.13 -11.54 -10.34
C ASP A 279 -30.31 -10.62 -9.13
N ASP A 280 -30.54 -11.20 -7.96
CA ASP A 280 -30.70 -10.47 -6.72
C ASP A 280 -29.43 -9.64 -6.40
N GLY A 281 -29.60 -8.36 -6.10
CA GLY A 281 -28.46 -7.48 -5.80
C GLY A 281 -27.72 -6.93 -7.02
N LEU A 282 -28.05 -7.34 -8.24
CA LEU A 282 -27.49 -6.77 -9.46
C LEU A 282 -28.22 -5.49 -9.88
N PHE A 283 -27.53 -4.64 -10.63
CA PHE A 283 -28.20 -3.46 -11.18
C PHE A 283 -29.19 -3.82 -12.30
N ALA A 284 -30.37 -3.21 -12.26
CA ALA A 284 -31.28 -3.20 -13.39
C ALA A 284 -30.65 -2.40 -14.55
N ARG A 285 -30.66 -2.98 -15.75
CA ARG A 285 -30.06 -2.39 -16.94
C ARG A 285 -31.04 -2.36 -18.12
N ASN A 286 -30.83 -1.41 -19.02
CA ASN A 286 -31.50 -1.40 -20.32
C ASN A 286 -30.80 -2.34 -21.32
N GLU A 287 -31.34 -2.45 -22.54
CA GLU A 287 -30.77 -3.29 -23.60
C GLU A 287 -29.34 -2.89 -24.02
N ALA A 288 -28.94 -1.64 -23.80
CA ALA A 288 -27.58 -1.16 -24.03
C ALA A 288 -26.63 -1.41 -22.83
N GLY A 289 -27.07 -2.16 -21.80
CA GLY A 289 -26.27 -2.49 -20.62
C GLY A 289 -26.10 -1.35 -19.62
N LYS A 290 -26.77 -0.20 -19.81
CA LYS A 290 -26.67 0.93 -18.90
C LYS A 290 -27.59 0.75 -17.69
N ALA A 291 -27.07 1.03 -16.51
CA ALA A 291 -27.84 1.00 -15.27
C ALA A 291 -29.03 1.97 -15.32
N LEU A 292 -30.11 1.57 -14.68
CA LEU A 292 -31.36 2.30 -14.65
C LEU A 292 -31.53 3.06 -13.35
N ILE A 293 -32.19 4.20 -13.44
CA ILE A 293 -32.73 4.97 -12.31
C ILE A 293 -34.22 5.20 -12.54
N TRP A 294 -34.98 5.48 -11.48
CA TRP A 294 -36.38 5.83 -11.59
C TRP A 294 -36.52 7.35 -11.68
N ASP A 295 -37.13 7.82 -12.80
CA ASP A 295 -37.44 9.23 -12.97
C ASP A 295 -38.82 9.56 -12.36
N LYS A 296 -38.85 10.37 -11.31
CA LYS A 296 -40.06 10.82 -10.64
C LYS A 296 -41.04 11.54 -11.58
N LYS A 297 -40.48 12.35 -12.48
CA LYS A 297 -41.30 13.17 -13.40
C LYS A 297 -41.98 12.33 -14.43
N ALA A 298 -41.25 11.39 -15.03
CA ALA A 298 -41.75 10.51 -16.04
C ALA A 298 -42.48 9.26 -15.49
N GLY A 299 -42.32 8.95 -14.22
CA GLY A 299 -42.85 7.76 -13.54
C GLY A 299 -42.40 6.45 -14.18
N LYS A 300 -41.17 6.40 -14.69
CA LYS A 300 -40.61 5.22 -15.39
C LYS A 300 -39.07 5.11 -15.15
N PRO A 301 -38.49 3.92 -15.38
CA PRO A 301 -37.04 3.78 -15.41
C PRO A 301 -36.45 4.43 -16.67
N CYS A 302 -35.26 5.00 -16.52
CA CYS A 302 -34.45 5.56 -17.59
C CYS A 302 -32.97 5.33 -17.33
N ALA A 303 -32.11 5.45 -18.35
CA ALA A 303 -30.69 5.27 -18.17
C ALA A 303 -30.10 6.42 -17.32
N TYR A 304 -29.20 6.10 -16.39
CA TYR A 304 -28.58 7.08 -15.49
C TYR A 304 -27.86 8.22 -16.23
N SER A 305 -27.46 8.00 -17.48
CA SER A 305 -26.74 8.96 -18.32
C SER A 305 -27.68 9.96 -19.04
N GLU A 306 -28.99 9.79 -18.94
CA GLU A 306 -29.94 10.74 -19.56
C GLU A 306 -29.94 12.07 -18.83
N LYS A 307 -30.29 13.15 -19.60
CA LYS A 307 -30.36 14.51 -19.05
C LYS A 307 -31.74 14.82 -18.49
N GLY A 308 -31.79 15.75 -17.54
CA GLY A 308 -33.05 16.32 -17.04
C GLY A 308 -33.87 15.37 -16.17
N ILE A 309 -33.28 14.30 -15.67
CA ILE A 309 -33.91 13.32 -14.80
C ILE A 309 -34.11 13.89 -13.40
N ALA A 310 -35.21 13.52 -12.76
CA ALA A 310 -35.45 13.73 -11.32
C ALA A 310 -35.39 12.36 -10.61
N PRO A 311 -34.22 11.93 -10.10
CA PRO A 311 -34.07 10.60 -9.53
C PRO A 311 -34.95 10.38 -8.29
N GLU A 312 -35.56 9.20 -8.23
CA GLU A 312 -36.20 8.70 -7.01
C GLU A 312 -35.16 7.99 -6.16
N MET A 313 -35.08 8.31 -4.88
CA MET A 313 -34.03 7.82 -3.98
C MET A 313 -34.54 6.83 -2.92
N ALA A 314 -35.83 6.82 -2.64
CA ALA A 314 -36.31 6.23 -1.38
C ALA A 314 -37.42 5.17 -1.53
N VAL A 315 -37.88 4.85 -2.73
CA VAL A 315 -39.01 3.95 -2.94
C VAL A 315 -38.66 2.65 -3.64
N SER A 316 -39.42 1.61 -3.40
CA SER A 316 -39.42 0.37 -4.21
C SER A 316 -40.26 0.58 -5.45
N VAL A 317 -39.76 0.15 -6.61
CA VAL A 317 -40.41 0.28 -7.91
C VAL A 317 -40.57 -1.07 -8.58
N ASN A 318 -41.59 -1.18 -9.44
CA ASN A 318 -41.73 -2.34 -10.34
C ASN A 318 -41.23 -1.93 -11.73
N LEU A 319 -40.30 -2.72 -12.23
CA LEU A 319 -39.80 -2.57 -13.61
C LEU A 319 -40.84 -3.02 -14.64
N PRO A 320 -40.76 -2.58 -15.89
CA PRO A 320 -41.68 -3.00 -16.94
C PRO A 320 -41.77 -4.51 -17.17
N ASP A 321 -40.71 -5.25 -16.85
CA ASP A 321 -40.62 -6.72 -16.91
C ASP A 321 -41.19 -7.43 -15.68
N GLY A 322 -41.72 -6.67 -14.72
CA GLY A 322 -42.35 -7.19 -13.49
C GLY A 322 -41.40 -7.43 -12.32
N ARG A 323 -40.10 -7.26 -12.51
CA ARG A 323 -39.13 -7.34 -11.39
C ARG A 323 -39.27 -6.14 -10.45
N ARG A 324 -39.07 -6.39 -9.14
CA ARG A 324 -38.96 -5.33 -8.16
C ARG A 324 -37.52 -4.80 -8.12
N ALA A 325 -37.35 -3.52 -7.93
CA ALA A 325 -36.05 -2.89 -7.77
C ALA A 325 -36.11 -1.74 -6.75
N ARG A 326 -34.97 -1.44 -6.16
CA ARG A 326 -34.83 -0.38 -5.15
C ARG A 326 -33.60 0.48 -5.45
N PRO A 327 -33.65 1.80 -5.30
CA PRO A 327 -32.45 2.62 -5.37
C PRO A 327 -31.42 2.19 -4.29
N VAL A 328 -30.14 2.30 -4.64
CA VAL A 328 -29.04 2.02 -3.68
C VAL A 328 -29.24 2.85 -2.39
N PHE A 329 -29.65 4.11 -2.50
CA PHE A 329 -29.86 4.96 -1.31
C PHE A 329 -30.92 4.40 -0.35
N ALA A 330 -32.00 3.80 -0.89
CA ALA A 330 -33.01 3.15 -0.05
C ALA A 330 -32.43 1.96 0.72
N LEU A 331 -31.58 1.15 0.07
CA LEU A 331 -30.87 0.05 0.72
C LEU A 331 -29.87 0.54 1.77
N MET A 332 -29.19 1.66 1.50
CA MET A 332 -28.30 2.31 2.47
C MET A 332 -29.08 2.81 3.69
N ALA A 333 -30.25 3.41 3.50
CA ALA A 333 -31.07 3.89 4.59
C ALA A 333 -31.54 2.74 5.49
N ASP A 334 -32.00 1.63 4.90
CA ASP A 334 -32.38 0.45 5.65
C ASP A 334 -31.21 -0.10 6.48
N LYS A 335 -30.03 -0.15 5.90
CA LYS A 335 -28.83 -0.68 6.55
C LYS A 335 -28.32 0.25 7.65
N TYR A 336 -28.02 1.50 7.31
CA TYR A 336 -27.26 2.37 8.20
C TYR A 336 -28.12 3.07 9.26
N LEU A 337 -29.46 3.11 9.11
CA LEU A 337 -30.37 3.56 10.14
C LEU A 337 -30.72 2.48 11.18
N ASP A 338 -30.23 1.24 10.98
CA ASP A 338 -30.37 0.18 11.96
C ASP A 338 -29.65 0.58 13.26
N ASN A 339 -30.32 0.34 14.40
CA ASN A 339 -29.82 0.71 15.72
C ASN A 339 -28.48 0.05 16.10
N LYS A 340 -28.10 -1.04 15.44
CA LYS A 340 -26.80 -1.69 15.67
C LYS A 340 -25.60 -0.77 15.36
N TYR A 341 -25.78 0.25 14.53
CA TYR A 341 -24.78 1.26 14.21
C TYR A 341 -24.92 2.54 15.03
N SER A 342 -25.88 2.63 15.94
CA SER A 342 -26.03 3.82 16.79
C SER A 342 -24.77 4.02 17.64
N PRO A 343 -24.41 5.27 17.98
CA PRO A 343 -23.30 5.56 18.86
C PRO A 343 -23.31 4.78 20.18
N ASP A 344 -24.49 4.62 20.77
CA ASP A 344 -24.65 3.87 22.02
C ASP A 344 -24.38 2.36 21.83
N ALA A 345 -24.76 1.78 20.69
CA ALA A 345 -24.51 0.36 20.39
C ALA A 345 -23.04 0.05 20.12
N VAL A 346 -22.28 1.00 19.54
CA VAL A 346 -20.89 0.73 19.11
C VAL A 346 -19.84 1.23 20.12
N ALA A 347 -20.24 1.98 21.15
CA ALA A 347 -19.31 2.62 22.09
C ALA A 347 -18.39 1.63 22.80
N GLU A 348 -18.91 0.49 23.25
CA GLU A 348 -18.11 -0.54 23.94
C GLU A 348 -17.05 -1.14 23.01
N ALA A 349 -17.45 -1.58 21.82
CA ALA A 349 -16.53 -2.22 20.86
C ALA A 349 -15.44 -1.28 20.35
N THR A 350 -15.80 -0.02 20.08
CA THR A 350 -14.87 0.98 19.59
C THR A 350 -13.99 1.60 20.68
N GLY A 351 -14.43 1.52 21.93
CA GLY A 351 -13.80 2.24 23.04
C GLY A 351 -14.01 3.76 22.99
N VAL A 352 -14.94 4.23 22.14
CA VAL A 352 -15.22 5.67 21.96
C VAL A 352 -16.56 6.00 22.60
N PRO A 353 -16.62 6.96 23.51
CA PRO A 353 -17.88 7.38 24.14
C PRO A 353 -18.93 7.78 23.09
N ALA A 354 -20.18 7.33 23.27
CA ALA A 354 -21.29 7.68 22.37
C ALA A 354 -21.46 9.21 22.22
N SER A 355 -21.24 9.97 23.28
CA SER A 355 -21.30 11.44 23.25
C SER A 355 -20.21 12.04 22.32
N GLN A 356 -19.02 11.45 22.27
CA GLN A 356 -17.95 11.90 21.38
C GLN A 356 -18.31 11.60 19.91
N ILE A 357 -18.84 10.41 19.62
CA ILE A 357 -19.31 10.05 18.27
C ILE A 357 -20.38 11.03 17.78
N LYS A 358 -21.40 11.30 18.61
CA LYS A 358 -22.47 12.27 18.31
C LYS A 358 -21.93 13.68 18.10
N SER A 359 -20.97 14.10 18.92
CA SER A 359 -20.31 15.41 18.78
C SER A 359 -19.55 15.54 17.46
N ILE A 360 -18.81 14.52 17.07
CA ILE A 360 -18.05 14.52 15.80
C ILE A 360 -19.00 14.53 14.61
N ALA A 361 -20.07 13.72 14.62
CA ALA A 361 -21.09 13.74 13.57
C ALA A 361 -21.72 15.13 13.40
N TYR A 362 -22.06 15.78 14.53
CA TYR A 362 -22.59 17.16 14.51
C TYR A 362 -21.58 18.14 13.91
N GLN A 363 -20.32 18.10 14.30
CA GLN A 363 -19.27 18.97 13.77
C GLN A 363 -19.07 18.77 12.26
N LEU A 364 -19.08 17.52 11.78
CA LEU A 364 -19.01 17.19 10.35
C LEU A 364 -20.18 17.81 9.58
N ALA A 365 -21.40 17.64 10.08
CA ALA A 365 -22.61 18.20 9.47
C ALA A 365 -22.59 19.72 9.43
N GLN A 366 -22.25 20.37 10.55
CA GLN A 366 -22.16 21.80 10.65
C GLN A 366 -21.14 22.38 9.67
N THR A 367 -19.91 21.85 9.66
CA THR A 367 -18.86 22.33 8.77
C THR A 367 -19.21 22.10 7.30
N ALA A 368 -19.74 20.93 6.94
CA ALA A 368 -20.06 20.62 5.55
C ALA A 368 -21.21 21.44 4.99
N PHE A 369 -22.28 21.70 5.78
CA PHE A 369 -23.53 22.26 5.25
C PHE A 369 -23.79 23.72 5.65
N GLU A 370 -23.20 24.20 6.73
CA GLU A 370 -23.37 25.58 7.19
C GLU A 370 -22.18 26.48 6.85
N GLU A 371 -21.01 25.88 6.53
CA GLU A 371 -19.80 26.59 6.16
C GLU A 371 -19.34 26.31 4.71
N GLU A 372 -20.27 25.99 3.83
CA GLU A 372 -19.97 25.67 2.43
C GLU A 372 -19.17 26.77 1.72
N ILE A 373 -18.37 26.37 0.74
CA ILE A 373 -17.55 27.24 -0.09
C ILE A 373 -18.15 27.31 -1.50
N VAL A 374 -18.27 28.51 -2.04
CA VAL A 374 -18.72 28.73 -3.41
C VAL A 374 -17.64 29.49 -4.19
N ILE A 375 -17.11 28.85 -5.21
CA ILE A 375 -16.16 29.46 -6.16
C ILE A 375 -16.91 29.77 -7.45
N LYS A 376 -16.84 31.02 -7.91
CA LYS A 376 -17.48 31.46 -9.16
C LYS A 376 -16.61 31.07 -10.36
N GLN A 377 -16.55 29.76 -10.62
CA GLN A 377 -15.84 29.17 -11.75
C GLN A 377 -16.81 28.42 -12.65
N LYS A 378 -16.87 28.80 -13.91
CA LYS A 378 -17.68 28.10 -14.94
C LYS A 378 -16.96 26.80 -15.32
N TRP A 379 -17.75 25.73 -15.42
CA TRP A 379 -17.26 24.40 -15.84
C TRP A 379 -18.40 23.60 -16.47
N THR A 380 -18.05 22.56 -17.24
CA THR A 380 -19.01 21.68 -17.90
C THR A 380 -18.80 20.25 -17.38
N ASP A 381 -19.88 19.59 -17.02
CA ASP A 381 -19.82 18.20 -16.58
C ASP A 381 -19.87 17.20 -17.76
N TRP A 382 -19.64 15.93 -17.46
CA TRP A 382 -19.60 14.86 -18.45
C TRP A 382 -20.94 14.61 -19.17
N LYS A 383 -22.07 15.08 -18.62
CA LYS A 383 -23.38 15.09 -19.29
C LYS A 383 -23.54 16.27 -20.21
N GLY A 384 -22.60 17.21 -20.27
CA GLY A 384 -22.61 18.43 -21.05
C GLY A 384 -23.49 19.51 -20.43
N GLU A 385 -23.79 19.46 -19.14
CA GLU A 385 -24.44 20.54 -18.42
C GLU A 385 -23.38 21.56 -17.97
N THR A 386 -23.68 22.82 -18.14
CA THR A 386 -22.80 23.93 -17.74
C THR A 386 -23.20 24.46 -16.36
N HIS A 387 -22.22 24.54 -15.49
CA HIS A 387 -22.34 25.09 -14.14
C HIS A 387 -21.58 26.40 -14.05
N ASN A 388 -22.12 27.40 -13.34
CA ASN A 388 -21.49 28.72 -13.18
C ASN A 388 -20.66 28.85 -11.90
N GLU A 389 -20.69 27.84 -11.06
CA GLU A 389 -19.98 27.82 -9.80
C GLU A 389 -19.58 26.40 -9.40
N MET A 390 -18.57 26.31 -8.54
CA MET A 390 -18.14 25.08 -7.87
C MET A 390 -18.46 25.20 -6.39
N ARG A 391 -19.27 24.28 -5.88
CA ARG A 391 -19.69 24.25 -4.48
C ARG A 391 -18.80 23.29 -3.70
N GLY A 392 -18.26 23.73 -2.60
CA GLY A 392 -17.36 22.99 -1.73
C GLY A 392 -17.92 22.68 -0.36
N ARG A 393 -17.57 21.52 0.17
CA ARG A 393 -17.84 21.05 1.52
C ARG A 393 -16.51 20.96 2.25
N PRO A 394 -16.15 21.92 3.14
CA PRO A 394 -14.78 22.05 3.65
C PRO A 394 -14.44 21.06 4.77
N VAL A 395 -14.85 19.82 4.57
CA VAL A 395 -14.51 18.66 5.42
C VAL A 395 -13.63 17.73 4.61
N SER A 396 -12.48 17.32 5.15
CA SER A 396 -11.55 16.45 4.46
C SER A 396 -11.02 15.35 5.38
N PHE A 397 -10.51 14.32 4.74
CA PHE A 397 -10.07 13.11 5.41
C PHE A 397 -8.72 12.66 4.88
N HIS A 398 -7.96 12.00 5.73
CA HIS A 398 -6.75 11.29 5.30
C HIS A 398 -6.60 10.03 6.15
N ALA A 399 -6.11 9.00 5.55
CA ALA A 399 -5.86 7.74 6.23
C ALA A 399 -4.60 7.08 5.71
N MET A 400 -4.06 6.20 6.53
CA MET A 400 -2.88 5.43 6.18
C MET A 400 -3.06 3.97 6.63
N ARG A 401 -1.98 3.22 6.61
CA ARG A 401 -1.92 1.80 6.89
C ARG A 401 -2.59 1.38 8.21
N GLY A 402 -2.66 2.26 9.21
CA GLY A 402 -3.25 1.94 10.50
C GLY A 402 -4.68 1.40 10.44
N ILE A 403 -5.47 1.81 9.43
CA ILE A 403 -6.84 1.32 9.25
C ILE A 403 -6.93 0.17 8.23
N SER A 404 -5.96 0.05 7.34
CA SER A 404 -6.02 -0.90 6.24
C SER A 404 -5.40 -2.26 6.57
N ALA A 405 -4.47 -2.33 7.52
CA ALA A 405 -3.76 -3.56 7.86
C ALA A 405 -4.51 -4.44 8.88
N HIS A 406 -5.80 -4.58 8.68
CA HIS A 406 -6.73 -5.44 9.42
C HIS A 406 -7.45 -6.39 8.46
N SER A 407 -7.94 -7.49 8.95
CA SER A 407 -8.75 -8.43 8.16
C SER A 407 -10.10 -7.85 7.70
N ASN A 408 -10.53 -6.73 8.24
CA ASN A 408 -11.69 -5.96 7.81
C ASN A 408 -11.32 -4.62 7.12
N GLY A 409 -10.06 -4.48 6.69
CA GLY A 409 -9.52 -3.21 6.23
C GLY A 409 -10.13 -2.68 4.93
N PHE A 410 -10.52 -3.56 4.01
CA PHE A 410 -11.17 -3.15 2.76
C PHE A 410 -12.51 -2.44 3.01
N GLN A 411 -13.38 -3.05 3.81
CA GLN A 411 -14.67 -2.47 4.16
C GLN A 411 -14.50 -1.22 5.04
N THR A 412 -13.49 -1.17 5.90
CA THR A 412 -13.15 0.03 6.68
C THR A 412 -12.77 1.20 5.78
N CYS A 413 -11.90 0.98 4.79
CA CYS A 413 -11.53 2.02 3.82
C CYS A 413 -12.74 2.49 3.01
N ARG A 414 -13.61 1.58 2.58
CA ARG A 414 -14.86 1.92 1.88
C ARG A 414 -15.82 2.72 2.76
N SER A 415 -15.87 2.44 4.06
CA SER A 415 -16.70 3.21 5.00
C SER A 415 -16.27 4.67 5.08
N ILE A 416 -14.96 4.95 5.08
CA ILE A 416 -14.44 6.32 5.05
C ILE A 416 -14.78 7.00 3.72
N HIS A 417 -14.65 6.30 2.60
CA HIS A 417 -15.07 6.82 1.31
C HIS A 417 -16.56 7.15 1.27
N LEU A 418 -17.39 6.26 1.82
CA LEU A 418 -18.82 6.49 1.93
C LEU A 418 -19.15 7.74 2.74
N LEU A 419 -18.48 7.92 3.88
CA LEU A 419 -18.66 9.11 4.73
C LEU A 419 -18.36 10.39 3.95
N GLN A 420 -17.24 10.44 3.24
CA GLN A 420 -16.86 11.60 2.43
C GLN A 420 -17.88 11.89 1.32
N ILE A 421 -18.36 10.84 0.66
CA ILE A 421 -19.31 10.96 -0.45
C ILE A 421 -20.68 11.42 0.06
N LEU A 422 -21.15 10.91 1.19
CA LEU A 422 -22.41 11.35 1.81
C LEU A 422 -22.39 12.84 2.18
N LEU A 423 -21.25 13.33 2.61
CA LEU A 423 -21.05 14.76 2.89
C LEU A 423 -20.85 15.60 1.62
N GLY A 424 -20.74 15.00 0.45
CA GLY A 424 -20.46 15.71 -0.80
C GLY A 424 -19.08 16.36 -0.84
N SER A 425 -18.10 15.81 -0.11
CA SER A 425 -16.79 16.44 0.08
C SER A 425 -15.68 15.94 -0.82
N VAL A 426 -15.97 15.00 -1.73
CA VAL A 426 -14.94 14.46 -2.64
C VAL A 426 -14.81 15.33 -3.88
N GLU A 427 -13.57 15.71 -4.20
CA GLU A 427 -13.20 16.50 -5.40
C GLU A 427 -13.82 17.89 -5.47
N CYS A 428 -14.24 18.46 -4.36
CA CYS A 428 -14.80 19.79 -4.28
C CYS A 428 -13.86 20.78 -3.55
N PRO A 429 -14.06 22.08 -3.64
CA PRO A 429 -13.33 23.07 -2.86
C PRO A 429 -13.42 22.78 -1.36
N GLY A 430 -12.28 22.73 -0.67
CA GLY A 430 -12.20 22.44 0.76
C GLY A 430 -12.32 20.97 1.15
N GLY A 431 -12.65 20.10 0.20
CA GLY A 431 -12.85 18.68 0.41
C GLY A 431 -11.58 17.83 0.21
N PHE A 432 -11.81 16.54 0.09
CA PHE A 432 -10.78 15.56 -0.25
C PHE A 432 -10.57 15.54 -1.76
N ARG A 433 -9.32 15.61 -2.22
CA ARG A 433 -8.98 15.75 -3.63
C ARG A 433 -7.92 14.75 -4.03
N PHE A 434 -8.13 14.10 -5.17
CA PHE A 434 -7.15 13.21 -5.75
C PHE A 434 -6.10 13.94 -6.57
N LYS A 435 -4.89 13.41 -6.56
CA LYS A 435 -3.79 13.88 -7.40
C LYS A 435 -3.90 13.27 -8.80
N PRO A 436 -3.63 14.01 -9.87
CA PRO A 436 -3.58 13.44 -11.22
C PRO A 436 -2.48 12.37 -11.36
N PRO A 437 -2.63 11.38 -12.23
CA PRO A 437 -3.80 11.08 -13.07
C PRO A 437 -4.94 10.42 -12.27
N TYR A 438 -6.05 11.05 -12.23
CA TYR A 438 -7.29 10.61 -11.61
C TYR A 438 -8.46 11.10 -12.46
N PRO A 439 -9.57 10.41 -12.56
CA PRO A 439 -9.89 9.05 -12.11
C PRO A 439 -9.86 8.02 -13.26
N LYS A 440 -9.99 6.72 -12.89
CA LYS A 440 -10.34 5.65 -13.83
C LYS A 440 -11.46 4.79 -13.24
N PRO A 441 -12.53 4.48 -13.99
CA PRO A 441 -13.49 3.48 -13.55
C PRO A 441 -12.80 2.13 -13.26
N SER A 442 -13.26 1.37 -12.30
CA SER A 442 -12.70 0.04 -12.04
C SER A 442 -12.73 -0.86 -13.27
N SER A 443 -13.78 -0.75 -14.10
CA SER A 443 -13.93 -1.46 -15.38
C SER A 443 -12.89 -1.11 -16.45
N ALA A 444 -12.15 0.00 -16.28
CA ALA A 444 -11.07 0.37 -17.19
C ALA A 444 -9.73 -0.31 -16.83
N HIS A 445 -9.66 -0.97 -15.67
CA HIS A 445 -8.50 -1.73 -15.25
C HIS A 445 -8.63 -3.18 -15.74
N PRO A 446 -7.58 -3.75 -16.36
CA PRO A 446 -7.66 -5.12 -16.86
C PRO A 446 -7.74 -6.13 -15.70
N ALA A 447 -8.42 -7.24 -15.95
CA ALA A 447 -8.33 -8.41 -15.10
C ALA A 447 -6.90 -9.01 -15.12
N PRO A 448 -6.53 -9.82 -14.11
CA PRO A 448 -5.22 -10.45 -14.08
C PRO A 448 -5.05 -11.39 -15.29
N GLY A 449 -3.85 -11.38 -15.88
CA GLY A 449 -3.50 -12.20 -17.02
C GLY A 449 -3.41 -13.68 -16.67
N ARG A 450 -3.80 -14.54 -17.64
CA ARG A 450 -3.69 -15.99 -17.51
C ARG A 450 -2.47 -16.51 -18.24
N PRO A 451 -1.86 -17.61 -17.78
CA PRO A 451 -0.84 -18.32 -18.53
C PRO A 451 -1.37 -18.77 -19.91
N LYS A 452 -0.56 -18.62 -20.94
CA LYS A 452 -0.87 -19.07 -22.30
C LYS A 452 -0.07 -20.32 -22.73
N GLY A 453 0.89 -20.74 -21.93
CA GLY A 453 1.77 -21.85 -22.18
C GLY A 453 3.26 -21.45 -22.07
N ALA A 454 4.11 -22.44 -22.26
CA ALA A 454 5.55 -22.26 -22.19
C ALA A 454 6.05 -21.21 -23.20
N GLU A 455 7.06 -20.44 -22.80
CA GLU A 455 7.73 -19.40 -23.60
C GLU A 455 6.80 -18.30 -24.14
N THR A 456 5.57 -18.20 -23.62
CA THR A 456 4.62 -17.17 -24.05
C THR A 456 4.30 -16.19 -22.92
N PRO A 457 4.09 -14.90 -23.23
CA PRO A 457 3.64 -13.94 -22.23
C PRO A 457 2.25 -14.30 -21.68
N LEU A 458 1.95 -13.81 -20.47
CA LEU A 458 0.58 -13.83 -19.95
C LEU A 458 -0.37 -13.07 -20.89
N SER A 459 -1.66 -13.45 -20.86
CA SER A 459 -2.71 -12.74 -21.63
C SER A 459 -2.96 -11.30 -21.21
N GLY A 460 -2.45 -10.89 -20.05
CA GLY A 460 -2.57 -9.56 -19.46
C GLY A 460 -1.55 -9.35 -18.36
N PRO A 461 -1.66 -8.28 -17.57
CA PRO A 461 -0.72 -8.01 -16.49
C PRO A 461 -0.80 -9.11 -15.41
N PRO A 462 0.29 -9.39 -14.67
CA PRO A 462 0.26 -10.38 -13.59
C PRO A 462 -0.59 -9.91 -12.40
N LEU A 463 -0.75 -8.61 -12.22
CA LEU A 463 -1.62 -7.99 -11.24
C LEU A 463 -2.71 -7.19 -11.97
N GLY A 464 -3.97 -7.34 -11.54
CA GLY A 464 -5.12 -6.73 -12.19
C GLY A 464 -6.30 -6.54 -11.22
N TYR A 465 -7.47 -6.26 -11.78
CA TYR A 465 -8.68 -5.98 -11.01
C TYR A 465 -9.80 -6.92 -11.42
N ILE A 466 -10.41 -7.58 -10.44
CA ILE A 466 -11.51 -8.53 -10.62
C ILE A 466 -12.82 -7.77 -10.80
N HIS A 467 -13.65 -8.20 -11.76
CA HIS A 467 -14.99 -7.63 -12.04
C HIS A 467 -16.12 -8.59 -11.63
N GLY A 468 -15.78 -9.84 -11.39
CA GLY A 468 -16.68 -10.88 -10.94
C GLY A 468 -15.97 -12.23 -10.80
N PRO A 469 -16.67 -13.28 -10.35
CA PRO A 469 -16.11 -14.63 -10.21
C PRO A 469 -15.46 -15.19 -11.48
N GLU A 470 -15.93 -14.75 -12.65
CA GLU A 470 -15.40 -15.12 -13.97
C GLU A 470 -13.93 -14.75 -14.22
N ASP A 471 -13.43 -13.78 -13.49
CA ASP A 471 -12.05 -13.29 -13.61
C ASP A 471 -11.05 -14.04 -12.70
N LEU A 472 -11.55 -14.89 -11.80
CA LEU A 472 -10.70 -15.61 -10.86
C LEU A 472 -9.69 -16.53 -11.53
N LEU A 473 -8.50 -16.60 -10.96
CA LEU A 473 -7.43 -17.53 -11.35
C LEU A 473 -7.54 -18.82 -10.50
N VAL A 474 -8.50 -19.65 -10.84
CA VAL A 474 -8.80 -20.91 -10.14
C VAL A 474 -8.93 -22.06 -11.12
N GLU A 475 -8.68 -23.28 -10.66
CA GLU A 475 -8.94 -24.51 -11.37
C GLU A 475 -10.43 -24.84 -11.36
N ALA A 476 -10.83 -25.88 -12.08
CA ALA A 476 -12.23 -26.29 -12.17
C ALA A 476 -12.84 -26.70 -10.81
N ASP A 477 -12.02 -27.17 -9.87
CA ASP A 477 -12.41 -27.51 -8.51
C ASP A 477 -12.42 -26.31 -7.54
N GLY A 478 -12.09 -25.11 -8.04
CA GLY A 478 -12.01 -23.87 -7.27
C GLY A 478 -10.67 -23.65 -6.56
N SER A 479 -9.70 -24.54 -6.72
CA SER A 479 -8.37 -24.38 -6.11
C SER A 479 -7.58 -23.24 -6.78
N PRO A 480 -6.74 -22.50 -6.02
CA PRO A 480 -5.98 -21.39 -6.55
C PRO A 480 -4.94 -21.81 -7.57
N GLN A 481 -4.74 -20.99 -8.62
CA GLN A 481 -3.70 -21.18 -9.63
C GLN A 481 -2.38 -20.51 -9.26
N ARG A 482 -2.38 -19.48 -8.42
CA ARG A 482 -1.17 -18.75 -8.05
C ARG A 482 -0.58 -19.29 -6.75
N ILE A 483 0.73 -19.19 -6.65
CA ILE A 483 1.46 -19.62 -5.44
C ILE A 483 1.06 -18.80 -4.19
N ASP A 484 0.76 -17.53 -4.36
CA ASP A 484 0.30 -16.67 -3.26
C ASP A 484 -1.20 -16.78 -2.98
N LYS A 485 -1.94 -17.55 -3.79
CA LYS A 485 -3.39 -17.71 -3.75
C LYS A 485 -4.20 -16.42 -4.01
N ALA A 486 -3.55 -15.39 -4.56
CA ALA A 486 -4.23 -14.19 -5.02
C ALA A 486 -5.21 -14.50 -6.17
N TYR A 487 -6.25 -13.67 -6.30
CA TYR A 487 -7.29 -13.84 -7.32
C TYR A 487 -8.00 -15.20 -7.26
N SER A 488 -8.17 -15.73 -6.08
CA SER A 488 -8.94 -16.92 -5.80
C SER A 488 -10.14 -16.59 -4.92
N TRP A 489 -10.92 -17.61 -4.58
CA TRP A 489 -12.04 -17.46 -3.66
C TRP A 489 -11.63 -16.97 -2.26
N ASP A 490 -10.38 -17.24 -1.85
CA ASP A 490 -9.85 -16.82 -0.55
C ASP A 490 -9.54 -15.32 -0.49
N ALA A 491 -9.19 -14.70 -1.63
CA ALA A 491 -8.87 -13.27 -1.73
C ALA A 491 -9.00 -12.80 -3.19
N PRO A 492 -10.22 -12.55 -3.67
CA PRO A 492 -10.45 -12.28 -5.09
C PRO A 492 -9.90 -10.94 -5.56
N PHE A 493 -9.90 -9.88 -4.75
CA PHE A 493 -9.51 -8.54 -5.15
C PHE A 493 -8.04 -8.23 -4.82
N SER A 494 -7.16 -9.22 -4.92
CA SER A 494 -5.74 -9.13 -4.53
C SER A 494 -4.89 -8.36 -5.56
N ALA A 495 -5.25 -7.12 -5.83
CA ALA A 495 -4.65 -6.29 -6.88
C ALA A 495 -3.13 -6.10 -6.79
N HIS A 496 -2.51 -6.42 -5.65
CA HIS A 496 -1.05 -6.38 -5.47
C HIS A 496 -0.42 -7.76 -5.20
N GLY A 497 -1.20 -8.84 -5.25
CA GLY A 497 -0.76 -10.17 -4.83
C GLY A 497 -0.67 -10.29 -3.29
N MET A 498 -0.40 -11.50 -2.81
CA MET A 498 -0.31 -11.82 -1.38
C MET A 498 1.12 -12.23 -1.01
N MET A 499 2.03 -11.26 -1.05
CA MET A 499 3.48 -11.48 -0.86
C MET A 499 3.81 -12.25 0.43
N HIS A 500 3.05 -12.07 1.51
CA HIS A 500 3.25 -12.75 2.80
C HIS A 500 3.00 -14.26 2.73
N MET A 501 2.29 -14.74 1.71
CA MET A 501 1.96 -16.16 1.52
C MET A 501 2.94 -16.90 0.62
N VAL A 502 3.79 -16.20 -0.14
CA VAL A 502 4.61 -16.82 -1.19
C VAL A 502 5.58 -17.86 -0.63
N ILE A 503 6.35 -17.52 0.40
CA ILE A 503 7.38 -18.43 0.95
C ILE A 503 6.75 -19.64 1.61
N SER A 504 5.72 -19.45 2.44
CA SER A 504 5.05 -20.57 3.13
C SER A 504 4.33 -21.50 2.16
N ASN A 505 3.74 -20.97 1.09
CA ASN A 505 3.11 -21.79 0.07
C ASN A 505 4.13 -22.49 -0.84
N ALA A 506 5.22 -21.81 -1.18
CA ALA A 506 6.33 -22.44 -1.93
C ALA A 506 6.97 -23.57 -1.13
N TYR A 507 7.20 -23.36 0.16
CA TYR A 507 7.67 -24.41 1.07
C TYR A 507 6.68 -25.57 1.16
N ALA A 508 5.41 -25.26 1.21
CA ALA A 508 4.33 -26.24 1.27
C ALA A 508 4.13 -27.03 -0.04
N GLY A 509 4.60 -26.52 -1.16
CA GLY A 509 4.21 -27.02 -2.48
C GLY A 509 2.72 -26.85 -2.76
N ASP A 510 2.07 -25.85 -2.20
CA ASP A 510 0.63 -25.60 -2.28
C ASP A 510 0.34 -24.24 -2.96
N PRO A 511 -0.22 -24.26 -4.17
CA PRO A 511 -0.82 -25.40 -4.93
C PRO A 511 0.19 -26.27 -5.68
N TYR A 512 1.42 -25.82 -5.84
CA TYR A 512 2.49 -26.58 -6.53
C TYR A 512 3.87 -26.13 -6.02
N PRO A 513 4.94 -26.91 -6.23
CA PRO A 513 6.30 -26.52 -5.86
C PRO A 513 6.83 -25.41 -6.77
N VAL A 514 7.68 -24.54 -6.23
CA VAL A 514 8.41 -23.47 -6.91
C VAL A 514 9.87 -23.88 -7.05
N ASP A 515 10.49 -23.67 -8.22
CA ASP A 515 11.89 -23.96 -8.45
C ASP A 515 12.81 -22.78 -8.16
N VAL A 516 12.36 -21.58 -8.51
CA VAL A 516 13.13 -20.35 -8.30
C VAL A 516 12.27 -19.33 -7.58
N LEU A 517 12.81 -18.83 -6.49
CA LEU A 517 12.31 -17.66 -5.78
C LEU A 517 13.22 -16.47 -6.12
N PHE A 518 12.69 -15.50 -6.85
CA PHE A 518 13.42 -14.29 -7.22
C PHE A 518 12.86 -13.10 -6.45
N MET A 519 13.70 -12.43 -5.67
CA MET A 519 13.29 -11.33 -4.81
C MET A 519 14.15 -10.09 -5.03
N TYR A 520 13.52 -8.93 -4.99
CA TYR A 520 14.17 -7.64 -5.02
C TYR A 520 13.78 -6.80 -3.80
N MET A 521 14.76 -6.38 -3.00
CA MET A 521 14.59 -5.50 -1.83
C MET A 521 13.50 -5.96 -0.84
N ALA A 522 13.29 -7.26 -0.70
CA ALA A 522 12.29 -7.83 0.18
C ALA A 522 12.97 -8.59 1.32
N ASN A 523 13.14 -7.96 2.47
CA ASN A 523 13.79 -8.56 3.64
C ASN A 523 12.83 -9.52 4.36
N MET A 524 12.45 -10.61 3.67
CA MET A 524 11.42 -11.57 4.10
C MET A 524 11.82 -12.39 5.31
N SER A 525 13.10 -12.57 5.56
CA SER A 525 13.58 -13.26 6.76
C SER A 525 13.60 -12.37 8.00
N TRP A 526 13.09 -11.15 7.92
CA TRP A 526 13.06 -10.21 9.03
C TRP A 526 11.76 -9.41 9.09
N ASN A 527 11.81 -8.13 8.74
CA ASN A 527 10.68 -7.21 8.92
C ASN A 527 9.66 -7.20 7.77
N SER A 528 9.90 -7.89 6.67
CA SER A 528 9.00 -7.96 5.51
C SER A 528 8.17 -9.25 5.46
N SER A 529 8.08 -9.97 6.58
CA SER A 529 7.22 -11.14 6.74
C SER A 529 6.45 -11.08 8.05
N MET A 530 5.31 -11.71 8.08
CA MET A 530 4.70 -12.24 9.29
C MET A 530 5.51 -13.49 9.66
N ASN A 531 5.53 -13.97 10.86
CA ASN A 531 6.24 -15.21 11.21
C ASN A 531 7.72 -15.25 10.75
N SER A 532 8.49 -14.22 11.10
CA SER A 532 9.90 -14.11 10.63
C SER A 532 10.76 -15.33 10.97
N GLY A 533 10.59 -15.91 12.15
CA GLY A 533 11.28 -17.13 12.56
C GLY A 533 10.94 -18.33 11.69
N GLY A 534 9.65 -18.56 11.43
CA GLY A 534 9.18 -19.63 10.54
C GLY A 534 9.67 -19.48 9.12
N VAL A 535 9.69 -18.23 8.59
CA VAL A 535 10.25 -17.97 7.26
C VAL A 535 11.73 -18.34 7.17
N MET A 536 12.53 -18.01 8.19
CA MET A 536 13.94 -18.42 8.21
C MET A 536 14.10 -19.94 8.20
N GLU A 537 13.28 -20.68 8.94
CA GLU A 537 13.32 -22.14 8.96
C GLU A 537 12.86 -22.73 7.61
N MET A 538 11.80 -22.22 7.00
CA MET A 538 11.33 -22.66 5.68
C MET A 538 12.38 -22.46 4.58
N LEU A 539 13.10 -21.33 4.61
CA LEU A 539 14.18 -21.06 3.64
C LEU A 539 15.37 -22.00 3.78
N LYS A 540 15.62 -22.54 4.96
CA LYS A 540 16.70 -23.51 5.25
C LYS A 540 16.27 -24.96 5.08
N ALA A 541 14.98 -25.23 5.01
CA ALA A 541 14.42 -26.57 5.00
C ALA A 541 14.92 -27.39 3.80
N LYS A 542 15.25 -28.65 4.04
CA LYS A 542 15.70 -29.62 3.07
C LYS A 542 14.75 -30.81 3.00
N ASN A 543 14.62 -31.39 1.82
CA ASN A 543 13.90 -32.64 1.62
C ASN A 543 14.76 -33.85 2.08
N GLU A 544 14.22 -35.05 1.93
CA GLU A 544 14.90 -36.32 2.29
C GLU A 544 16.21 -36.55 1.51
N ASP A 545 16.30 -36.02 0.29
CA ASP A 545 17.50 -36.10 -0.56
C ASP A 545 18.60 -35.09 -0.17
N GLY A 546 18.33 -34.24 0.81
CA GLY A 546 19.24 -33.19 1.27
C GLY A 546 19.25 -31.91 0.42
N GLU A 547 18.35 -31.81 -0.56
CA GLU A 547 18.15 -30.63 -1.38
C GLU A 547 17.19 -29.64 -0.69
N TYR A 548 17.38 -28.33 -0.93
CA TYR A 548 16.45 -27.34 -0.38
C TYR A 548 15.04 -27.51 -0.96
N VAL A 549 14.03 -27.42 -0.12
CA VAL A 549 12.61 -27.53 -0.51
C VAL A 549 12.25 -26.45 -1.54
N ILE A 550 12.76 -25.21 -1.36
CA ILE A 550 12.75 -24.18 -2.40
C ILE A 550 14.15 -24.21 -3.05
N PRO A 551 14.31 -24.80 -4.25
CA PRO A 551 15.62 -25.19 -4.74
C PRO A 551 16.59 -24.03 -4.94
N LYS A 552 16.11 -22.88 -5.44
CA LYS A 552 16.98 -21.76 -5.82
C LYS A 552 16.40 -20.43 -5.41
N LEU A 553 17.24 -19.56 -4.86
CA LEU A 553 16.89 -18.25 -4.36
C LEU A 553 17.85 -17.21 -4.93
N ILE A 554 17.30 -16.33 -5.79
CA ILE A 554 17.99 -15.16 -6.33
C ILE A 554 17.54 -13.95 -5.52
N TYR A 555 18.48 -13.18 -4.99
CA TYR A 555 18.18 -11.98 -4.21
C TYR A 555 18.98 -10.77 -4.69
N SER A 556 18.31 -9.66 -4.91
CA SER A 556 18.95 -8.39 -5.23
C SER A 556 18.69 -7.37 -4.14
N ASP A 557 19.75 -6.79 -3.63
CA ASP A 557 19.75 -5.73 -2.61
C ASP A 557 21.04 -4.92 -2.75
N ALA A 558 21.06 -3.71 -2.23
CA ALA A 558 22.27 -2.90 -2.16
C ALA A 558 23.09 -3.17 -0.87
N TYR A 559 22.52 -3.87 0.11
CA TYR A 559 23.07 -4.03 1.45
C TYR A 559 23.02 -5.47 1.93
N GLU A 560 23.92 -5.82 2.86
CA GLU A 560 23.95 -7.10 3.59
C GLU A 560 22.81 -7.21 4.61
N SER A 561 21.56 -7.09 4.14
CA SER A 561 20.37 -7.27 4.95
C SER A 561 20.25 -8.71 5.46
N GLU A 562 19.32 -8.94 6.39
CA GLU A 562 19.09 -10.26 6.98
C GLU A 562 18.81 -11.33 5.92
N MET A 563 18.11 -10.95 4.82
CA MET A 563 17.74 -11.86 3.73
C MET A 563 18.93 -12.35 2.92
N VAL A 564 20.01 -11.57 2.84
CA VAL A 564 21.21 -11.92 2.05
C VAL A 564 21.78 -13.28 2.49
N ALA A 565 21.78 -13.56 3.78
CA ALA A 565 22.32 -14.82 4.30
C ALA A 565 21.60 -16.09 3.79
N PHE A 566 20.38 -15.96 3.27
CA PHE A 566 19.58 -17.08 2.77
C PHE A 566 19.62 -17.22 1.24
N ALA A 567 20.22 -16.28 0.53
CA ALA A 567 20.29 -16.32 -0.91
C ALA A 567 21.30 -17.35 -1.44
N ASP A 568 21.04 -17.91 -2.63
CA ASP A 568 21.99 -18.75 -3.37
C ASP A 568 22.81 -17.94 -4.37
N LEU A 569 22.17 -16.92 -4.96
CA LEU A 569 22.76 -15.97 -5.89
C LEU A 569 22.41 -14.55 -5.47
N ILE A 570 23.40 -13.70 -5.29
CA ILE A 570 23.23 -12.29 -4.94
C ILE A 570 23.60 -11.41 -6.12
N LEU A 571 22.66 -10.56 -6.54
CA LEU A 571 22.83 -9.56 -7.57
C LEU A 571 22.86 -8.18 -6.88
N PRO A 572 24.06 -7.62 -6.63
CA PRO A 572 24.16 -6.40 -5.83
C PRO A 572 23.65 -5.18 -6.58
N ASP A 573 22.71 -4.47 -5.97
CA ASP A 573 22.14 -3.24 -6.49
C ASP A 573 23.01 -2.03 -6.11
N THR A 574 22.77 -0.92 -6.80
CA THR A 574 23.33 0.40 -6.51
C THR A 574 22.55 1.10 -5.40
N THR A 575 23.13 2.14 -4.82
CA THR A 575 22.31 3.12 -4.06
C THR A 575 21.52 3.99 -5.03
N TYR A 576 20.50 4.69 -4.50
CA TYR A 576 19.67 5.59 -5.31
C TYR A 576 20.45 6.82 -5.87
N LEU A 577 21.65 7.10 -5.37
CA LEU A 577 22.53 8.16 -5.86
C LEU A 577 23.40 7.71 -7.05
N GLU A 578 23.41 6.42 -7.36
CA GLU A 578 24.28 5.80 -8.37
C GLU A 578 23.52 5.26 -9.58
N ARG A 579 22.21 5.46 -9.67
CA ARG A 579 21.39 4.86 -10.73
C ARG A 579 20.34 5.81 -11.30
N HIS A 580 19.78 5.44 -12.44
CA HIS A 580 18.57 6.03 -12.97
C HIS A 580 17.33 5.35 -12.40
N ASP A 581 16.35 6.16 -11.99
CA ASP A 581 14.98 5.76 -11.72
C ASP A 581 14.03 6.79 -12.32
N CYS A 582 12.81 6.40 -12.65
CA CYS A 582 11.76 7.35 -13.00
C CYS A 582 10.57 7.23 -12.05
N ILE A 583 10.08 8.35 -11.59
CA ILE A 583 8.82 8.45 -10.87
C ILE A 583 7.86 9.16 -11.82
N SER A 584 6.97 8.39 -12.44
CA SER A 584 6.41 8.73 -13.72
C SER A 584 4.99 8.21 -13.92
N LEU A 585 4.42 8.49 -15.07
CA LEU A 585 3.11 7.97 -15.50
C LEU A 585 3.06 6.45 -15.60
N LEU A 586 4.20 5.80 -15.89
CA LEU A 586 4.28 4.34 -15.97
C LEU A 586 4.28 3.71 -14.58
N ASP A 587 4.90 4.35 -13.63
CA ASP A 587 5.15 3.88 -12.28
C ASP A 587 4.26 4.63 -11.27
N ARG A 588 4.64 5.83 -10.86
CA ARG A 588 3.85 6.71 -9.98
C ARG A 588 4.26 8.16 -10.19
N PRO A 589 3.38 9.01 -10.69
CA PRO A 589 3.66 10.44 -10.81
C PRO A 589 3.80 11.09 -9.44
N ILE A 590 4.56 12.15 -9.39
CA ILE A 590 4.62 13.05 -8.24
C ILE A 590 3.77 14.26 -8.56
N CYS A 591 2.73 14.52 -7.79
CA CYS A 591 1.85 15.65 -8.08
C CYS A 591 1.13 16.16 -6.84
N GLU A 592 0.58 17.32 -6.97
CA GLU A 592 -0.41 17.93 -6.09
C GLU A 592 -1.80 17.85 -6.75
N PRO A 593 -2.90 18.09 -6.03
CA PRO A 593 -4.24 18.04 -6.63
C PRO A 593 -4.45 18.93 -7.85
N ASP A 594 -3.69 20.02 -7.96
CA ASP A 594 -3.79 21.03 -9.03
C ASP A 594 -2.67 20.93 -10.08
N ALA A 595 -1.79 19.94 -9.97
CA ALA A 595 -0.66 19.78 -10.88
C ALA A 595 -0.29 18.31 -11.05
N VAL A 596 0.42 18.02 -12.13
CA VAL A 596 1.11 16.74 -12.32
C VAL A 596 2.60 16.97 -12.43
N ALA A 597 3.38 16.05 -11.91
CA ALA A 597 4.82 16.09 -12.02
C ALA A 597 5.41 14.69 -12.20
N ASP A 598 6.43 14.61 -13.03
CA ASP A 598 7.36 13.47 -13.10
C ASP A 598 8.71 13.87 -12.51
N SER A 599 9.46 12.92 -12.03
CA SER A 599 10.78 13.13 -11.45
C SER A 599 11.71 11.98 -11.81
N ILE A 600 13.00 12.26 -11.78
CA ILE A 600 14.03 11.24 -12.01
C ILE A 600 15.00 11.16 -10.83
N ARG A 601 15.62 9.99 -10.71
CA ARG A 601 16.95 9.83 -10.12
C ARG A 601 17.94 9.59 -11.24
N TRP A 602 19.15 10.01 -11.03
CA TRP A 602 20.24 9.81 -11.97
C TRP A 602 21.55 9.64 -11.20
N PRO A 603 22.60 9.02 -11.77
CA PRO A 603 23.86 8.85 -11.09
C PRO A 603 24.52 10.18 -10.79
N VAL A 604 24.31 10.70 -9.57
CA VAL A 604 25.02 11.91 -9.09
C VAL A 604 26.46 11.58 -8.70
N VAL A 605 26.72 10.30 -8.40
CA VAL A 605 28.05 9.70 -8.23
C VAL A 605 28.11 8.38 -9.00
N GLU A 606 29.28 8.04 -9.52
CA GLU A 606 29.51 6.72 -10.09
C GLU A 606 29.72 5.68 -8.98
N PRO A 607 29.31 4.44 -9.18
CA PRO A 607 29.59 3.37 -8.23
C PRO A 607 31.11 3.18 -8.04
N ASP A 608 31.53 3.06 -6.80
CA ASP A 608 32.92 2.77 -6.42
C ASP A 608 33.20 1.26 -6.25
N ARG A 609 32.26 0.42 -6.67
CA ARG A 609 32.26 -1.04 -6.52
C ARG A 609 31.59 -1.71 -7.72
N ASP A 610 31.72 -3.04 -7.81
CA ASP A 610 31.17 -3.82 -8.93
C ASP A 610 29.68 -4.15 -8.74
N VAL A 611 28.83 -3.11 -8.78
CA VAL A 611 27.39 -3.18 -8.63
C VAL A 611 26.67 -2.60 -9.85
N ARG A 612 25.44 -3.05 -10.11
CA ARG A 612 24.60 -2.56 -11.22
C ARG A 612 23.19 -2.29 -10.73
N GLY A 613 22.56 -1.22 -11.25
CA GLY A 613 21.16 -0.93 -10.97
C GLY A 613 20.25 -2.10 -11.35
N PHE A 614 19.41 -2.53 -10.41
CA PHE A 614 18.56 -3.71 -10.58
C PHE A 614 17.71 -3.66 -11.86
N GLN A 615 17.19 -2.49 -12.22
CA GLN A 615 16.37 -2.31 -13.42
C GLN A 615 17.16 -2.64 -14.69
N SER A 616 18.42 -2.22 -14.77
CA SER A 616 19.31 -2.54 -15.88
C SER A 616 19.63 -4.04 -15.92
N VAL A 617 19.88 -4.64 -14.76
CA VAL A 617 20.10 -6.09 -14.62
C VAL A 617 18.88 -6.88 -15.09
N LEU A 618 17.68 -6.44 -14.72
CA LEU A 618 16.42 -7.10 -15.09
C LEU A 618 16.17 -7.03 -16.61
N LEU A 619 16.46 -5.89 -17.24
CA LEU A 619 16.36 -5.72 -18.70
C LEU A 619 17.38 -6.61 -19.45
N GLU A 620 18.61 -6.68 -18.96
CA GLU A 620 19.64 -7.56 -19.55
C GLU A 620 19.25 -9.03 -19.42
N LEU A 621 18.78 -9.44 -18.25
CA LEU A 621 18.30 -10.81 -18.01
C LEU A 621 17.09 -11.14 -18.90
N GLY A 622 16.16 -10.19 -19.08
CA GLY A 622 15.03 -10.32 -20.00
C GLY A 622 15.48 -10.52 -21.44
N GLY A 623 16.50 -9.77 -21.88
CA GLY A 623 17.12 -9.94 -23.20
C GLY A 623 17.78 -11.31 -23.38
N ARG A 624 18.52 -11.78 -22.37
CA ARG A 624 19.16 -13.10 -22.37
C ARG A 624 18.14 -14.26 -22.41
N LEU A 625 17.00 -14.06 -21.81
CA LEU A 625 15.88 -15.03 -21.79
C LEU A 625 14.99 -14.95 -23.04
N GLY A 626 15.23 -14.03 -23.96
CA GLY A 626 14.42 -13.88 -25.16
C GLY A 626 13.03 -13.31 -24.90
N LEU A 627 12.86 -12.46 -23.86
CA LEU A 627 11.55 -11.89 -23.54
C LEU A 627 11.11 -10.84 -24.56
N ASN A 628 9.83 -10.89 -24.95
CA ASN A 628 9.26 -9.93 -25.89
C ASN A 628 9.42 -8.48 -25.40
N GLY A 629 9.84 -7.60 -26.30
CA GLY A 629 10.06 -6.18 -25.99
C GLY A 629 11.34 -5.90 -25.18
N MET A 630 12.10 -6.92 -24.80
CA MET A 630 13.39 -6.80 -24.12
C MET A 630 14.53 -7.40 -24.94
N THR A 631 14.20 -8.15 -26.01
CA THR A 631 15.17 -8.81 -26.89
C THR A 631 15.06 -8.20 -28.29
N GLY A 632 16.20 -7.81 -28.86
CA GLY A 632 16.31 -7.29 -30.21
C GLY A 632 16.20 -8.40 -31.26
N GLU A 633 16.08 -8.02 -32.54
CA GLU A 633 16.03 -8.96 -33.67
C GLU A 633 17.33 -9.79 -33.82
N ASP A 634 18.44 -9.28 -33.29
CA ASP A 634 19.72 -9.97 -33.24
C ASP A 634 19.86 -10.94 -32.05
N GLY A 635 18.79 -11.13 -31.25
CA GLY A 635 18.80 -12.00 -30.09
C GLY A 635 19.51 -11.44 -28.85
N LYS A 636 19.91 -10.16 -28.88
CA LYS A 636 20.57 -9.49 -27.76
C LYS A 636 19.58 -8.59 -26.97
N PRO A 637 19.94 -8.16 -25.76
CA PRO A 637 19.14 -7.19 -25.02
C PRO A 637 18.83 -5.96 -25.86
N LEU A 638 17.54 -5.59 -25.93
CA LEU A 638 17.05 -4.45 -26.72
C LEU A 638 17.51 -3.11 -26.13
N TYR A 639 17.49 -3.00 -24.82
CA TYR A 639 17.92 -1.80 -24.10
C TYR A 639 19.31 -1.98 -23.54
N LYS A 640 20.15 -0.99 -23.71
CA LYS A 640 21.52 -0.97 -23.17
C LYS A 640 21.51 -0.96 -21.62
N ASP A 641 20.61 -0.18 -21.06
CA ASP A 641 20.43 0.00 -19.61
C ASP A 641 19.05 0.61 -19.33
N TYR A 642 18.77 0.91 -18.06
CA TYR A 642 17.49 1.49 -17.67
C TYR A 642 17.31 2.94 -18.15
N ALA A 643 18.39 3.70 -18.34
CA ALA A 643 18.31 5.04 -18.92
C ALA A 643 17.82 4.99 -20.38
N ASP A 644 18.35 4.06 -21.15
CA ASP A 644 17.90 3.79 -22.53
C ASP A 644 16.44 3.36 -22.57
N TYR A 645 16.00 2.50 -21.63
CA TYR A 645 14.59 2.12 -21.47
C TYR A 645 13.70 3.32 -21.17
N ILE A 646 14.10 4.20 -20.25
CA ILE A 646 13.31 5.39 -19.89
C ILE A 646 13.06 6.27 -21.12
N ILE A 647 14.06 6.45 -21.95
CA ILE A 647 13.98 7.30 -23.16
C ILE A 647 13.15 6.63 -24.26
N ASN A 648 13.42 5.36 -24.55
CA ASN A 648 12.97 4.71 -25.80
C ASN A 648 11.76 3.80 -25.61
N HIS A 649 11.48 3.31 -24.40
CA HIS A 649 10.30 2.49 -24.18
C HIS A 649 9.02 3.29 -24.38
N GLN A 650 8.08 2.72 -25.13
CA GLN A 650 6.76 3.28 -25.33
C GLN A 650 5.68 2.32 -24.81
N ARG A 651 4.98 2.73 -23.75
CA ARG A 651 3.81 2.00 -23.24
C ARG A 651 2.70 1.92 -24.28
N LYS A 652 2.52 3.01 -25.02
CA LYS A 652 1.69 3.17 -26.21
C LYS A 652 2.42 4.15 -27.14
N PRO A 653 2.09 4.17 -28.45
CA PRO A 653 2.69 5.14 -29.36
C PRO A 653 2.61 6.56 -28.81
N GLY A 654 3.75 7.22 -28.71
CA GLY A 654 3.91 8.58 -28.17
C GLY A 654 3.83 8.70 -26.64
N ILE A 655 3.65 7.62 -25.88
CA ILE A 655 3.56 7.66 -24.41
C ILE A 655 4.67 6.79 -23.82
N GLY A 656 5.66 7.45 -23.25
CA GLY A 656 6.79 6.77 -22.56
C GLY A 656 6.65 6.78 -21.04
N PRO A 657 7.68 6.30 -20.34
CA PRO A 657 7.76 6.32 -18.89
C PRO A 657 7.66 7.72 -18.28
N LEU A 658 8.22 8.74 -18.94
CA LEU A 658 8.21 10.13 -18.50
C LEU A 658 7.33 10.98 -19.41
N ALA A 659 6.56 11.91 -18.82
CA ALA A 659 5.65 12.80 -19.53
C ALA A 659 6.30 14.09 -20.04
N GLY A 660 7.30 14.60 -19.33
CA GLY A 660 7.95 15.86 -19.67
C GLY A 660 8.98 15.73 -20.79
N PHE A 661 9.24 16.85 -21.49
CA PHE A 661 10.32 17.00 -22.47
C PHE A 661 10.30 15.95 -23.59
N ARG A 662 9.11 15.61 -24.09
CA ARG A 662 8.93 14.70 -25.22
C ARG A 662 8.91 15.45 -26.55
N GLY A 663 8.89 14.70 -27.66
CA GLY A 663 9.10 15.22 -29.00
C GLY A 663 10.58 15.37 -29.32
N GLU A 664 10.96 15.34 -30.59
CA GLU A 664 12.38 15.41 -31.02
C GLU A 664 13.12 16.64 -30.45
N ASP A 665 12.42 17.74 -30.26
CA ASP A 665 12.94 19.01 -29.72
C ASP A 665 12.69 19.20 -28.21
N GLY A 666 12.05 18.22 -27.54
CA GLY A 666 11.73 18.29 -26.12
C GLY A 666 10.61 19.27 -25.74
N SER A 667 9.87 19.80 -26.71
CA SER A 667 8.83 20.82 -26.46
C SER A 667 7.47 20.27 -26.10
N GLN A 668 7.25 18.95 -26.19
CA GLN A 668 5.98 18.31 -25.93
C GLN A 668 5.90 17.73 -24.52
N SER A 669 4.69 17.59 -24.00
CA SER A 669 4.42 16.96 -22.73
C SER A 669 3.25 15.96 -22.84
N GLY A 670 3.35 14.89 -22.06
CA GLY A 670 2.37 13.79 -22.08
C GLY A 670 2.51 12.90 -23.31
N ARG A 671 2.07 13.38 -24.47
CA ARG A 671 2.19 12.69 -25.76
C ARG A 671 3.28 13.32 -26.61
N GLY A 672 4.10 12.49 -27.26
CA GLY A 672 5.17 12.89 -28.17
C GLY A 672 6.14 11.75 -28.40
N GLU A 673 6.90 11.83 -29.48
CA GLU A 673 7.96 10.85 -29.79
C GLU A 673 9.06 10.87 -28.73
N PRO A 674 9.86 9.78 -28.60
CA PRO A 674 11.02 9.76 -27.73
C PRO A 674 11.97 10.92 -28.03
N ASN A 675 12.49 11.53 -26.97
CA ASN A 675 13.53 12.56 -27.05
C ASN A 675 14.85 11.99 -26.53
N PRO A 676 15.89 11.85 -27.36
CA PRO A 676 17.19 11.33 -26.92
C PRO A 676 17.84 12.12 -25.78
N SER A 677 17.54 13.42 -25.67
CA SER A 677 18.03 14.31 -24.62
C SER A 677 17.05 14.48 -23.46
N GLN A 678 16.03 13.63 -23.33
CA GLN A 678 14.98 13.79 -22.32
C GLN A 678 15.55 13.78 -20.90
N LEU A 679 16.43 12.87 -20.55
CA LEU A 679 17.02 12.80 -19.22
C LEU A 679 17.89 14.03 -18.90
N ASP A 680 18.64 14.53 -19.87
CA ASP A 680 19.45 15.76 -19.71
C ASP A 680 18.53 16.95 -19.42
N ALA A 681 17.40 17.06 -20.14
CA ALA A 681 16.41 18.10 -19.89
C ALA A 681 15.82 18.04 -18.46
N TYR A 682 15.56 16.83 -17.94
CA TYR A 682 15.16 16.67 -16.53
C TYR A 682 16.27 17.11 -15.56
N ILE A 683 17.52 16.72 -15.81
CA ILE A 683 18.67 17.09 -14.97
C ILE A 683 18.81 18.61 -14.95
N ASP A 684 18.77 19.26 -16.10
CA ASP A 684 18.88 20.71 -16.24
C ASP A 684 17.72 21.44 -15.55
N ASN A 685 16.55 20.83 -15.51
CA ASN A 685 15.37 21.37 -14.81
C ASN A 685 15.31 20.97 -13.32
N GLY A 686 16.39 20.50 -12.74
CA GLY A 686 16.45 20.16 -11.30
C GLY A 686 15.96 18.78 -10.92
N GLY A 687 15.91 17.85 -11.86
CA GLY A 687 15.53 16.45 -11.65
C GLY A 687 14.02 16.17 -11.76
N PHE A 688 13.23 17.13 -12.18
CA PHE A 688 11.78 17.00 -12.35
C PHE A 688 11.22 17.79 -13.52
N TRP A 689 10.02 17.50 -13.88
CA TRP A 689 9.13 18.26 -14.76
C TRP A 689 7.76 18.39 -14.11
N SER A 690 7.08 19.51 -14.29
CA SER A 690 5.72 19.70 -13.78
C SER A 690 4.85 20.53 -14.70
N GLU A 691 3.55 20.29 -14.67
CA GLU A 691 2.53 21.07 -15.36
C GLU A 691 1.31 21.27 -14.44
N GLU A 692 0.86 22.50 -14.30
CA GLU A 692 -0.36 22.83 -13.55
C GLU A 692 -1.62 22.51 -14.36
N LEU A 693 -2.67 22.11 -13.64
CA LEU A 693 -3.99 21.98 -14.27
C LEU A 693 -4.56 23.36 -14.61
N PRO A 694 -5.31 23.45 -15.75
CA PRO A 694 -6.15 24.63 -16.01
C PRO A 694 -7.09 24.87 -14.82
N GLU A 695 -7.37 26.11 -14.48
CA GLU A 695 -8.19 26.48 -13.31
C GLU A 695 -9.56 25.81 -13.33
N ALA A 696 -10.23 25.77 -14.47
CA ALA A 696 -11.52 25.13 -14.65
C ALA A 696 -11.49 23.60 -14.48
N ALA A 697 -10.31 22.98 -14.53
CA ALA A 697 -10.10 21.53 -14.42
C ALA A 697 -9.73 21.05 -13.00
N ARG A 698 -9.58 21.96 -12.04
CA ARG A 698 -9.00 21.64 -10.73
C ARG A 698 -9.91 20.87 -9.78
N PHE A 699 -11.24 21.01 -9.94
CA PHE A 699 -12.24 20.36 -9.09
C PHE A 699 -13.17 19.47 -9.89
N TYR A 700 -13.86 18.56 -9.21
CA TYR A 700 -14.79 17.59 -9.82
C TYR A 700 -14.15 16.75 -10.94
N LYS A 701 -12.87 16.44 -10.83
CA LYS A 701 -12.10 15.75 -11.88
C LYS A 701 -12.78 14.49 -12.43
N HIS A 702 -13.52 13.77 -11.58
CA HIS A 702 -14.29 12.60 -11.98
C HIS A 702 -15.45 12.89 -12.94
N ALA A 703 -15.93 14.12 -12.99
CA ALA A 703 -17.08 14.56 -13.80
C ALA A 703 -16.79 15.77 -14.68
N ASN A 704 -15.64 16.39 -14.56
CA ASN A 704 -15.28 17.64 -15.18
C ASN A 704 -14.72 17.44 -16.60
N GLN A 705 -15.39 17.96 -17.62
CA GLN A 705 -14.99 17.81 -19.02
C GLN A 705 -13.61 18.43 -19.29
N ASP A 706 -13.34 19.60 -18.73
CA ASP A 706 -12.04 20.27 -18.92
C ASP A 706 -10.87 19.41 -18.37
N TYR A 707 -11.08 18.74 -17.22
CA TYR A 707 -10.10 17.80 -16.71
C TYR A 707 -9.95 16.57 -17.60
N GLN A 708 -11.04 15.99 -18.05
CA GLN A 708 -11.02 14.80 -18.90
C GLN A 708 -10.28 15.08 -20.23
N ASP A 709 -10.53 16.22 -20.86
CA ASP A 709 -9.86 16.64 -22.08
C ASP A 709 -8.37 16.90 -21.84
N TRP A 710 -8.01 17.54 -20.73
CA TRP A 710 -6.63 17.73 -20.32
C TRP A 710 -5.91 16.39 -20.06
N ALA A 711 -6.56 15.45 -19.39
CA ALA A 711 -6.00 14.13 -19.11
C ALA A 711 -5.74 13.31 -20.38
N VAL A 712 -6.62 13.43 -21.39
CA VAL A 712 -6.40 12.83 -22.71
C VAL A 712 -5.22 13.49 -23.43
N LYS A 713 -5.13 14.82 -23.41
CA LYS A 713 -4.00 15.57 -23.97
C LYS A 713 -2.67 15.12 -23.35
N MET A 714 -2.64 14.95 -22.03
CA MET A 714 -1.46 14.53 -21.28
C MET A 714 -1.11 13.03 -21.46
N GLY A 715 -1.96 12.26 -22.11
CA GLY A 715 -1.74 10.84 -22.33
C GLY A 715 -2.10 9.93 -21.13
N PHE A 716 -2.77 10.47 -20.12
CA PHE A 716 -3.28 9.67 -19.00
C PHE A 716 -4.42 8.75 -19.42
N PHE A 717 -5.29 9.25 -20.29
CA PHE A 717 -6.44 8.55 -20.85
C PHE A 717 -6.35 8.51 -22.37
N ASP A 718 -6.91 7.47 -22.97
CA ASP A 718 -7.07 7.40 -24.44
C ASP A 718 -8.31 8.18 -24.90
N ALA A 719 -9.32 8.25 -24.04
CA ALA A 719 -10.55 9.00 -24.22
C ALA A 719 -11.05 9.47 -22.85
N PRO A 720 -11.96 10.44 -22.78
CA PRO A 720 -12.61 10.83 -21.53
C PRO A 720 -13.20 9.63 -20.78
N GLN A 721 -12.93 9.54 -19.50
CA GLN A 721 -13.38 8.45 -18.63
C GLN A 721 -14.00 9.01 -17.33
N PRO A 722 -15.21 9.63 -17.42
CA PRO A 722 -15.89 10.09 -16.22
C PRO A 722 -16.22 8.92 -15.31
N VAL A 723 -16.17 9.15 -14.01
CA VAL A 723 -16.43 8.14 -12.98
C VAL A 723 -17.69 8.50 -12.22
N THR A 724 -18.62 7.54 -12.13
CA THR A 724 -19.71 7.55 -11.15
C THR A 724 -19.29 6.79 -9.92
N PHE A 725 -19.32 7.41 -8.76
CA PHE A 725 -18.89 6.77 -7.51
C PHE A 725 -19.78 5.59 -7.15
N GLN A 726 -19.17 4.48 -6.78
CA GLN A 726 -19.84 3.21 -6.52
C GLN A 726 -20.02 2.99 -5.01
N LEU A 727 -21.19 3.32 -4.49
CA LEU A 727 -21.58 3.07 -3.10
C LEU A 727 -21.97 1.61 -2.93
N TRP A 728 -22.79 1.10 -3.85
CA TRP A 728 -23.09 -0.32 -4.03
C TRP A 728 -22.07 -0.93 -4.98
N LEU A 729 -21.33 -1.90 -4.53
CA LEU A 729 -20.30 -2.55 -5.36
C LEU A 729 -20.84 -3.86 -5.95
N GLU A 730 -21.33 -3.79 -7.18
CA GLU A 730 -21.94 -4.94 -7.86
C GLU A 730 -21.00 -6.16 -7.97
N PRO A 731 -19.66 -6.03 -8.17
CA PRO A 731 -18.78 -7.19 -8.10
C PRO A 731 -18.92 -8.00 -6.82
N LEU A 732 -19.09 -7.37 -5.66
CA LEU A 732 -19.32 -8.11 -4.40
C LEU A 732 -20.67 -8.81 -4.39
N ALA A 733 -21.72 -8.21 -4.98
CA ALA A 733 -23.02 -8.87 -5.14
C ALA A 733 -22.92 -10.13 -5.99
N LYS A 734 -22.10 -10.12 -7.06
CA LYS A 734 -21.83 -11.31 -7.88
C LYS A 734 -21.19 -12.45 -7.07
N PHE A 735 -20.26 -12.12 -6.15
CA PHE A 735 -19.68 -13.11 -5.25
C PHE A 735 -20.71 -13.68 -4.27
N GLN A 736 -21.60 -12.85 -3.76
CA GLN A 736 -22.73 -13.29 -2.92
C GLN A 736 -23.64 -14.28 -3.68
N LEU A 737 -24.00 -13.94 -4.91
CA LEU A 737 -24.80 -14.82 -5.77
C LEU A 737 -24.11 -16.17 -6.04
N ALA A 738 -22.80 -16.14 -6.29
CA ALA A 738 -22.01 -17.34 -6.47
C ALA A 738 -22.01 -18.22 -5.21
N ALA A 739 -21.90 -17.61 -4.02
CA ALA A 739 -21.99 -18.31 -2.74
C ALA A 739 -23.38 -18.93 -2.49
N ASP A 740 -24.44 -18.33 -3.06
CA ASP A 740 -25.80 -18.86 -3.05
C ASP A 740 -26.06 -19.94 -4.13
N GLY A 741 -25.06 -20.26 -4.94
CA GLY A 741 -25.13 -21.31 -5.95
C GLY A 741 -25.60 -20.85 -7.32
N HIS A 742 -25.56 -19.53 -7.61
CA HIS A 742 -25.94 -18.97 -8.90
C HIS A 742 -24.74 -18.76 -9.82
N GLY A 743 -24.95 -18.98 -11.12
CA GLY A 743 -23.92 -18.81 -12.14
C GLY A 743 -23.03 -20.03 -12.36
N ASP A 744 -22.03 -19.88 -13.24
CA ASP A 744 -21.15 -20.96 -13.66
C ASP A 744 -19.90 -21.13 -12.78
N HIS A 745 -19.63 -20.14 -11.93
CA HIS A 745 -18.48 -20.13 -11.03
C HIS A 745 -18.95 -20.18 -9.57
N ILE A 746 -18.84 -21.34 -8.96
CA ILE A 746 -19.32 -21.59 -7.58
C ILE A 746 -18.12 -21.76 -6.67
N PRO A 747 -18.09 -21.07 -5.52
CA PRO A 747 -16.99 -21.23 -4.56
C PRO A 747 -17.02 -22.62 -3.89
N PRO A 748 -15.84 -23.12 -3.45
CA PRO A 748 -15.77 -24.28 -2.56
C PRO A 748 -16.64 -24.09 -1.31
N GLU A 749 -17.19 -25.18 -0.79
CA GLU A 749 -18.16 -25.12 0.32
C GLU A 749 -17.63 -24.38 1.56
N HIS A 750 -16.36 -24.62 1.91
CA HIS A 750 -15.72 -24.04 3.11
C HIS A 750 -15.60 -22.53 3.11
N ILE A 751 -15.65 -21.86 1.94
CA ILE A 751 -15.49 -20.41 1.82
C ILE A 751 -16.82 -19.65 1.71
N LYS A 752 -17.93 -20.35 1.43
CA LYS A 752 -19.25 -19.72 1.20
C LYS A 752 -19.72 -18.86 2.35
N GLU A 753 -19.56 -19.33 3.59
CA GLU A 753 -19.97 -18.57 4.78
C GLU A 753 -19.17 -17.29 4.91
N GLN A 754 -17.86 -17.33 4.64
CA GLN A 754 -17.00 -16.15 4.71
C GLN A 754 -17.39 -15.12 3.64
N ILE A 755 -17.70 -15.57 2.42
CA ILE A 755 -18.19 -14.67 1.36
C ILE A 755 -19.48 -14.00 1.81
N LYS A 756 -20.44 -14.77 2.32
CA LYS A 756 -21.73 -14.23 2.80
C LYS A 756 -21.56 -13.22 3.95
N ALA A 757 -20.63 -13.46 4.84
CA ALA A 757 -20.39 -12.60 5.99
C ALA A 757 -19.62 -11.31 5.66
N CYS A 758 -18.70 -11.34 4.68
CA CYS A 758 -17.73 -10.27 4.47
C CYS A 758 -17.93 -9.48 3.17
N PHE A 759 -18.56 -10.06 2.14
CA PHE A 759 -18.65 -9.45 0.81
C PHE A 759 -19.93 -8.65 0.61
N ASP A 760 -20.35 -7.87 1.60
CA ASP A 760 -21.49 -6.97 1.44
C ASP A 760 -21.22 -5.90 0.38
N PRO A 761 -22.10 -5.73 -0.61
CA PRO A 761 -21.96 -4.67 -1.62
C PRO A 761 -21.92 -3.25 -1.06
N LEU A 762 -22.59 -3.00 0.07
CA LEU A 762 -22.44 -1.78 0.85
C LEU A 762 -21.33 -1.93 1.88
N PRO A 763 -20.58 -0.87 2.21
CA PRO A 763 -19.62 -0.91 3.31
C PRO A 763 -20.23 -1.48 4.60
N ASP A 764 -19.52 -2.42 5.21
CA ASP A 764 -19.94 -3.07 6.46
C ASP A 764 -18.75 -3.24 7.40
N TRP A 765 -19.02 -3.75 8.58
CA TRP A 765 -17.99 -4.10 9.54
C TRP A 765 -18.21 -5.49 10.10
N TYR A 766 -17.15 -6.24 10.22
CA TYR A 766 -17.05 -7.51 10.94
C TYR A 766 -15.81 -7.49 11.83
N ALA A 767 -15.83 -8.27 12.90
CA ALA A 767 -14.72 -8.32 13.85
C ALA A 767 -13.42 -8.82 13.19
N PRO A 768 -12.25 -8.31 13.60
CA PRO A 768 -10.95 -8.82 13.15
C PRO A 768 -10.79 -10.32 13.38
N PHE A 769 -10.29 -11.03 12.39
CA PHE A 769 -10.32 -12.49 12.34
C PHE A 769 -9.48 -13.18 13.41
N GLU A 770 -8.32 -12.62 13.79
CA GLU A 770 -7.50 -13.26 14.83
C GLU A 770 -8.24 -13.34 16.16
N GLY A 771 -8.83 -12.22 16.59
CA GLY A 771 -9.64 -12.19 17.81
C GLY A 771 -10.86 -13.11 17.74
N GLU A 772 -11.54 -13.16 16.59
CA GLU A 772 -12.66 -14.06 16.37
C GLU A 772 -12.26 -15.54 16.46
N ARG A 773 -11.11 -15.90 15.85
CA ARG A 773 -10.60 -17.27 15.91
C ARG A 773 -10.20 -17.70 17.31
N LEU A 774 -9.51 -16.82 18.04
CA LEU A 774 -9.13 -17.09 19.43
C LEU A 774 -10.37 -17.22 20.32
N ASN A 775 -11.40 -16.43 20.08
CA ASN A 775 -12.67 -16.55 20.81
C ASN A 775 -13.37 -17.90 20.54
N ASN A 776 -13.36 -18.34 19.28
CA ASN A 776 -13.94 -19.64 18.89
C ASN A 776 -13.16 -20.83 19.46
N LEU A 777 -11.88 -20.63 19.80
CA LEU A 777 -11.02 -21.63 20.46
C LEU A 777 -11.04 -21.50 21.99
N ASP A 778 -11.90 -20.68 22.56
CA ASP A 778 -12.04 -20.38 23.99
C ASP A 778 -10.74 -19.85 24.67
N ASN A 779 -9.82 -19.31 23.89
CA ASN A 779 -8.54 -18.79 24.40
C ASN A 779 -8.29 -17.31 24.16
N LEU A 780 -9.31 -16.53 23.74
CA LEU A 780 -9.18 -15.09 23.61
C LEU A 780 -8.78 -14.40 24.91
N ASN A 781 -9.27 -14.90 26.03
CA ASN A 781 -8.93 -14.35 27.36
C ASN A 781 -7.46 -14.57 27.75
N GLU A 782 -6.75 -15.48 27.12
CA GLU A 782 -5.31 -15.68 27.29
C GLU A 782 -4.51 -14.56 26.62
N TYR A 783 -5.09 -13.90 25.60
CA TYR A 783 -4.48 -12.82 24.82
C TYR A 783 -5.37 -11.60 24.78
N PRO A 784 -5.63 -10.92 25.94
CA PRO A 784 -6.68 -9.91 26.06
C PRO A 784 -6.33 -8.58 25.42
N TYR A 785 -5.06 -8.33 25.08
CA TYR A 785 -4.59 -7.03 24.61
C TYR A 785 -4.27 -7.01 23.13
N HIS A 786 -4.32 -5.81 22.53
CA HIS A 786 -3.84 -5.54 21.18
C HIS A 786 -2.37 -5.14 21.18
N ALA A 787 -1.64 -5.48 20.14
CA ALA A 787 -0.30 -4.98 19.91
C ALA A 787 -0.13 -4.50 18.47
N ILE A 788 0.31 -3.26 18.31
CA ILE A 788 0.45 -2.61 17.01
C ILE A 788 1.82 -1.97 16.86
N THR A 789 2.19 -1.67 15.62
CA THR A 789 3.40 -0.89 15.32
C THR A 789 3.04 0.46 14.73
N GLN A 790 3.83 1.46 15.02
CA GLN A 790 3.83 2.74 14.34
C GLN A 790 5.16 2.96 13.63
N ARG A 791 5.15 3.68 12.53
CA ARG A 791 6.37 4.02 11.80
C ARG A 791 6.97 5.32 12.33
N PRO A 792 8.24 5.30 12.71
CA PRO A 792 8.91 6.51 13.14
C PRO A 792 9.33 7.38 11.95
N ALA A 793 9.25 8.69 12.12
CA ALA A 793 9.68 9.66 11.08
C ALA A 793 11.18 9.55 10.76
N ALA A 794 11.99 9.11 11.71
CA ALA A 794 13.44 9.04 11.60
C ALA A 794 13.99 7.66 11.22
N MET A 795 13.13 6.68 10.93
CA MET A 795 13.57 5.35 10.51
C MET A 795 12.82 4.92 9.25
N TYR A 796 13.48 4.17 8.39
CA TYR A 796 12.87 3.59 7.20
C TYR A 796 13.06 2.09 7.17
N HIS A 797 12.08 1.36 7.69
CA HIS A 797 12.11 -0.10 7.82
C HIS A 797 13.44 -0.63 8.39
N SER A 798 13.86 -1.81 8.01
CA SER A 798 15.15 -2.37 8.44
C SER A 798 16.37 -1.59 7.93
N TRP A 799 16.23 -0.79 6.88
CA TRP A 799 17.33 0.04 6.37
C TRP A 799 17.72 1.17 7.32
N GLY A 800 16.74 1.79 7.98
CA GLY A 800 17.01 2.85 8.94
C GLY A 800 17.85 2.38 10.13
N SER A 801 17.59 1.18 10.61
CA SER A 801 18.24 0.64 11.78
C SER A 801 19.74 0.37 11.61
N GLN A 802 20.26 0.25 10.39
CA GLN A 802 21.69 0.14 10.12
C GLN A 802 22.37 1.51 9.90
N ASN A 803 21.60 2.58 9.67
CA ASN A 803 22.11 3.92 9.43
C ASN A 803 22.57 4.57 10.74
N SER A 804 23.84 4.91 10.81
CA SER A 804 24.48 5.39 12.06
C SER A 804 23.90 6.70 12.60
N TRP A 805 23.41 7.60 11.72
CA TRP A 805 22.77 8.84 12.15
C TRP A 805 21.38 8.59 12.69
N LEU A 806 20.59 7.75 12.02
CA LEU A 806 19.24 7.46 12.46
C LEU A 806 19.20 6.66 13.76
N ARG A 807 20.18 5.77 13.99
CA ARG A 807 20.36 5.06 15.27
C ARG A 807 20.62 5.98 16.46
N GLN A 808 21.14 7.17 16.24
CA GLN A 808 21.32 8.17 17.31
C GLN A 808 19.97 8.77 17.75
N ILE A 809 18.99 8.81 16.86
CA ILE A 809 17.66 9.30 17.18
C ILE A 809 16.84 8.21 17.89
N HIS A 810 16.87 6.99 17.35
CA HIS A 810 16.21 5.82 17.93
C HIS A 810 17.28 4.83 18.41
N THR A 811 17.76 5.04 19.63
CA THR A 811 18.85 4.25 20.21
C THR A 811 18.41 2.86 20.65
N LYS A 812 17.14 2.71 21.06
CA LYS A 812 16.51 1.45 21.45
C LYS A 812 15.03 1.48 21.07
N ASN A 813 14.40 0.33 21.04
CA ASN A 813 12.97 0.19 20.78
C ASN A 813 12.27 -0.40 22.01
N PRO A 814 11.59 0.39 22.84
CA PRO A 814 10.77 -0.12 23.93
C PRO A 814 9.38 -0.53 23.41
N LEU A 815 8.72 -1.41 24.15
CA LEU A 815 7.28 -1.60 24.03
C LEU A 815 6.58 -0.59 24.93
N TYR A 816 5.71 0.24 24.36
CA TYR A 816 4.89 1.17 25.10
C TYR A 816 3.63 0.47 25.59
N VAL A 817 3.41 0.49 26.89
CA VAL A 817 2.35 -0.25 27.58
C VAL A 817 1.44 0.73 28.31
N PRO A 818 0.10 0.63 28.14
CA PRO A 818 -0.85 1.48 28.87
C PRO A 818 -0.71 1.35 30.38
N GLY A 819 -0.93 2.46 31.10
CA GLY A 819 -0.89 2.49 32.55
C GLY A 819 -1.69 1.39 33.24
N PRO A 820 -2.98 1.17 32.89
CA PRO A 820 -3.77 0.08 33.49
C PRO A 820 -3.17 -1.30 33.33
N ILE A 821 -2.56 -1.62 32.17
CA ILE A 821 -1.89 -2.90 31.94
C ILE A 821 -0.62 -3.00 32.79
N CYS A 822 0.15 -1.91 32.87
CA CYS A 822 1.32 -1.86 33.74
C CYS A 822 0.98 -2.14 35.20
N ASP A 823 -0.09 -1.53 35.70
CA ASP A 823 -0.56 -1.70 37.09
C ASP A 823 -1.02 -3.14 37.36
N GLU A 824 -1.75 -3.76 36.41
CA GLU A 824 -2.21 -5.15 36.49
C GLU A 824 -1.06 -6.14 36.46
N ALA A 825 -0.08 -5.95 35.57
CA ALA A 825 1.06 -6.83 35.40
C ALA A 825 2.25 -6.54 36.35
N GLY A 826 2.15 -5.52 37.20
CA GLY A 826 3.20 -5.10 38.12
C GLY A 826 4.47 -4.59 37.42
N LEU A 827 4.30 -3.87 36.31
CA LEU A 827 5.37 -3.36 35.46
C LEU A 827 5.63 -1.87 35.71
N ALA A 828 6.91 -1.51 35.76
CA ALA A 828 7.39 -0.13 35.77
C ALA A 828 8.23 0.18 34.53
N ASP A 829 8.53 1.45 34.30
CA ASP A 829 9.44 1.88 33.23
C ASP A 829 10.77 1.12 33.31
N ASP A 830 11.22 0.68 32.14
CA ASP A 830 12.45 -0.07 31.92
C ASP A 830 12.44 -1.52 32.48
N ASP A 831 11.34 -2.00 33.05
CA ASP A 831 11.19 -3.41 33.38
C ASP A 831 11.20 -4.30 32.13
N TRP A 832 11.69 -5.52 32.31
CA TRP A 832 11.63 -6.56 31.30
C TRP A 832 10.29 -7.32 31.39
N ALA A 833 9.74 -7.63 30.23
CA ALA A 833 8.47 -8.36 30.11
C ALA A 833 8.55 -9.43 29.02
N TRP A 834 7.83 -10.53 29.22
CA TRP A 834 7.47 -11.45 28.16
C TRP A 834 6.18 -10.98 27.50
N VAL A 835 6.21 -10.83 26.21
CA VAL A 835 5.01 -10.61 25.39
C VAL A 835 4.77 -11.86 24.58
N SER A 836 3.60 -12.43 24.72
CA SER A 836 3.21 -13.69 24.08
C SER A 836 1.97 -13.50 23.21
N SER A 837 1.93 -14.22 22.10
CA SER A 837 0.76 -14.47 21.25
C SER A 837 0.51 -15.97 21.22
N HIS A 838 -0.57 -16.37 20.57
CA HIS A 838 -0.84 -17.81 20.35
C HIS A 838 0.26 -18.50 19.50
N HIS A 839 1.11 -17.74 18.85
CA HIS A 839 2.18 -18.21 17.98
C HIS A 839 3.55 -18.34 18.70
N GLY A 840 3.88 -17.44 19.61
CA GLY A 840 5.18 -17.42 20.26
C GLY A 840 5.32 -16.29 21.25
N ARG A 841 6.54 -16.05 21.73
CA ARG A 841 6.84 -14.98 22.68
C ARG A 841 8.18 -14.31 22.43
N ILE A 842 8.27 -13.05 22.84
CA ILE A 842 9.50 -12.25 22.80
C ILE A 842 9.74 -11.60 24.16
N LYS A 843 10.99 -11.32 24.48
CA LYS A 843 11.38 -10.59 25.67
C LYS A 843 11.71 -9.15 25.31
N VAL A 844 11.06 -8.21 25.97
CA VAL A 844 11.12 -6.78 25.63
C VAL A 844 11.31 -5.92 26.88
N GLN A 845 11.88 -4.74 26.70
CA GLN A 845 11.88 -3.71 27.73
C GLN A 845 10.70 -2.78 27.51
N ILE A 846 9.97 -2.44 28.57
CA ILE A 846 8.74 -1.66 28.46
C ILE A 846 8.94 -0.18 28.80
N LYS A 847 8.00 0.63 28.34
CA LYS A 847 7.82 2.03 28.70
C LYS A 847 6.35 2.27 29.00
N ARG A 848 6.01 2.80 30.17
CA ARG A 848 4.65 3.16 30.54
C ARG A 848 4.18 4.34 29.69
N MET A 849 2.94 4.33 29.22
CA MET A 849 2.33 5.40 28.45
C MET A 849 0.84 5.56 28.79
N GLU A 850 0.40 6.82 29.02
CA GLU A 850 -1.00 7.11 29.37
C GLU A 850 -1.82 7.57 28.14
N ALA A 851 -1.18 8.19 27.13
CA ALA A 851 -1.85 8.71 25.94
C ALA A 851 -2.03 7.62 24.85
N VAL A 852 -2.73 6.55 25.21
CA VAL A 852 -2.98 5.39 24.35
C VAL A 852 -4.28 4.72 24.78
N ASN A 853 -4.94 4.02 23.84
CA ASN A 853 -6.07 3.15 24.17
C ASN A 853 -5.69 2.15 25.27
N ASN A 854 -6.52 2.01 26.30
CA ASN A 854 -6.21 1.25 27.53
C ASN A 854 -5.94 -0.25 27.32
N LYS A 855 -6.29 -0.80 26.15
CA LYS A 855 -6.06 -2.22 25.82
C LYS A 855 -5.05 -2.43 24.70
N THR A 856 -4.31 -1.37 24.31
CA THR A 856 -3.40 -1.40 23.16
C THR A 856 -1.98 -1.08 23.55
N MET A 857 -1.09 -2.03 23.35
CA MET A 857 0.38 -1.83 23.42
C MET A 857 0.88 -1.45 22.03
N TRP A 858 2.01 -0.75 21.99
CA TRP A 858 2.59 -0.41 20.70
C TRP A 858 4.11 -0.24 20.77
N THR A 859 4.72 -0.35 19.60
CA THR A 859 6.16 -0.12 19.44
C THR A 859 6.47 0.52 18.10
N TRP A 860 7.69 1.02 17.91
CA TRP A 860 8.15 1.49 16.61
C TRP A 860 8.46 0.32 15.67
N ASN A 861 8.06 0.45 14.41
CA ASN A 861 8.27 -0.57 13.40
C ASN A 861 9.74 -0.72 13.02
N ALA A 862 10.19 -1.97 12.90
CA ALA A 862 11.46 -2.37 12.29
C ALA A 862 12.75 -1.83 12.99
N ILE A 863 12.67 -1.50 14.26
CA ILE A 863 13.85 -1.16 15.05
C ILE A 863 14.37 -2.41 15.77
N GLY A 864 15.41 -2.97 15.24
CA GLY A 864 16.08 -4.19 15.72
C GLY A 864 16.87 -4.82 14.58
N LYS A 865 17.82 -5.68 14.94
CA LYS A 865 18.70 -6.37 14.00
C LYS A 865 18.88 -7.82 14.38
N ARG A 866 18.92 -8.68 13.37
CA ARG A 866 19.44 -10.03 13.53
C ARG A 866 20.96 -9.96 13.74
N ARG A 867 21.49 -10.84 14.56
CA ARG A 867 22.92 -10.95 14.82
C ARG A 867 23.70 -11.18 13.53
N GLY A 868 24.75 -10.41 13.34
CA GLY A 868 25.64 -10.49 12.17
C GLY A 868 25.07 -9.94 10.86
N ALA A 869 23.82 -9.47 10.83
CA ALA A 869 23.26 -8.82 9.66
C ALA A 869 23.82 -7.40 9.47
N TRP A 870 23.72 -6.87 8.25
CA TRP A 870 24.14 -5.51 7.91
C TRP A 870 25.61 -5.20 8.18
N ALA A 871 26.49 -6.18 8.02
CA ALA A 871 27.91 -6.12 8.36
C ALA A 871 28.19 -5.73 9.83
N LEU A 872 27.22 -5.90 10.72
CA LEU A 872 27.42 -5.72 12.14
C LEU A 872 28.07 -6.96 12.76
N SER A 873 28.95 -6.76 13.75
CA SER A 873 29.44 -7.88 14.56
C SER A 873 28.27 -8.65 15.19
N PRO A 874 28.32 -9.99 15.28
CA PRO A 874 27.31 -10.77 16.00
C PRO A 874 27.02 -10.29 17.41
N ASP A 875 28.00 -9.67 18.07
CA ASP A 875 27.89 -9.13 19.44
C ASP A 875 27.55 -7.62 19.45
N ALA A 876 27.26 -7.03 18.31
CA ALA A 876 26.97 -5.60 18.23
C ALA A 876 25.78 -5.22 19.13
N PRO A 877 25.88 -4.11 19.89
CA PRO A 877 24.80 -3.69 20.78
C PRO A 877 23.47 -3.46 20.06
N GLU A 878 23.50 -3.17 18.78
CA GLU A 878 22.32 -2.94 17.94
C GLU A 878 21.41 -4.18 17.83
N ALA A 879 21.97 -5.38 17.89
CA ALA A 879 21.20 -6.63 17.91
C ALA A 879 20.41 -6.84 19.22
N LYS A 880 20.73 -6.07 20.26
CA LYS A 880 20.13 -6.17 21.60
C LYS A 880 19.23 -4.98 21.95
N LYS A 881 19.16 -3.95 21.10
CA LYS A 881 18.46 -2.69 21.39
C LYS A 881 17.04 -2.61 20.86
N GLY A 882 16.56 -3.62 20.19
CA GLY A 882 15.23 -3.62 19.58
C GLY A 882 14.67 -5.01 19.41
N PHE A 883 13.43 -5.06 18.95
CA PHE A 883 12.69 -6.29 18.69
C PHE A 883 11.66 -6.06 17.58
N LEU A 884 11.11 -7.15 17.06
CA LEU A 884 10.05 -7.11 16.07
C LEU A 884 8.81 -7.83 16.59
N LEU A 885 7.64 -7.20 16.47
CA LEU A 885 6.36 -7.89 16.66
C LEU A 885 6.10 -8.95 15.59
N ASN A 886 6.81 -8.92 14.46
CA ASN A 886 6.76 -9.92 13.40
C ASN A 886 7.00 -11.36 13.89
N HIS A 887 7.69 -11.53 15.01
CA HIS A 887 7.89 -12.84 15.64
C HIS A 887 6.63 -13.37 16.34
N LEU A 888 5.67 -12.50 16.63
CA LEU A 888 4.41 -12.83 17.30
C LEU A 888 3.23 -12.99 16.33
N ILE A 889 3.41 -12.56 15.07
CA ILE A 889 2.37 -12.58 14.04
C ILE A 889 2.63 -13.77 13.13
N HIS A 890 1.57 -14.48 12.74
CA HIS A 890 1.66 -15.55 11.77
C HIS A 890 0.89 -15.22 10.49
N GLU A 891 1.38 -15.66 9.34
CA GLU A 891 0.73 -15.47 8.03
C GLU A 891 -0.56 -16.28 7.88
N LEU A 892 -0.75 -17.25 8.74
CA LEU A 892 -1.96 -18.05 8.79
C LEU A 892 -2.71 -17.80 10.10
N LEU A 893 -4.02 -17.81 10.02
CA LEU A 893 -4.90 -17.77 11.19
C LEU A 893 -4.84 -19.09 11.97
N PRO A 894 -5.13 -19.10 13.27
CA PRO A 894 -5.38 -20.33 14.02
C PRO A 894 -6.40 -21.22 13.31
N GLY A 895 -6.14 -22.51 13.26
CA GLY A 895 -6.98 -23.47 12.54
C GLY A 895 -8.40 -23.59 13.10
N LYS A 896 -9.35 -23.93 12.22
CA LYS A 896 -10.76 -24.22 12.60
C LYS A 896 -10.96 -25.71 12.91
N GLY A 897 -9.89 -26.52 12.85
CA GLY A 897 -10.02 -27.98 12.91
C GLY A 897 -10.47 -28.63 11.60
N ASP A 898 -10.65 -27.85 10.53
CA ASP A 898 -11.02 -28.32 9.18
C ASP A 898 -9.82 -28.75 8.33
N GLY A 899 -8.60 -28.55 8.85
CA GLY A 899 -7.37 -28.89 8.17
C GLY A 899 -7.00 -27.95 7.02
N LEU A 900 -7.67 -26.80 6.88
CA LEU A 900 -7.40 -25.82 5.84
C LEU A 900 -6.44 -24.74 6.34
N ARG A 901 -5.69 -24.17 5.39
CA ARG A 901 -4.80 -23.05 5.62
C ARG A 901 -5.55 -21.73 5.40
N TRP A 902 -5.88 -21.06 6.47
CA TRP A 902 -6.56 -19.75 6.42
C TRP A 902 -5.56 -18.62 6.51
N SER A 903 -5.48 -17.79 5.48
CA SER A 903 -4.59 -16.63 5.48
C SER A 903 -5.01 -15.61 6.55
N ASN A 904 -4.04 -15.07 7.26
CA ASN A 904 -4.23 -13.95 8.19
C ASN A 904 -4.24 -12.63 7.40
N SER A 905 -5.34 -12.40 6.71
CA SER A 905 -5.50 -11.31 5.76
C SER A 905 -6.95 -10.88 5.60
N ASP A 906 -7.15 -9.74 4.94
CA ASP A 906 -8.47 -9.33 4.47
C ASP A 906 -9.02 -10.36 3.46
N PRO A 907 -10.24 -10.88 3.65
CA PRO A 907 -10.80 -11.95 2.80
C PRO A 907 -11.15 -11.47 1.39
N ILE A 908 -11.23 -10.16 1.15
CA ILE A 908 -11.57 -9.58 -0.14
C ILE A 908 -10.30 -9.30 -0.95
N THR A 909 -9.32 -8.66 -0.33
CA THR A 909 -8.12 -8.17 -1.04
C THR A 909 -6.83 -8.94 -0.73
N GLY A 910 -6.84 -9.78 0.29
CA GLY A 910 -5.64 -10.49 0.72
C GLY A 910 -4.59 -9.62 1.41
N GLN A 911 -4.90 -8.39 1.79
CA GLN A 911 -3.95 -7.59 2.55
C GLN A 911 -3.62 -8.23 3.89
N ALA A 912 -2.34 -8.35 4.22
CA ALA A 912 -1.87 -8.90 5.48
C ALA A 912 -2.43 -8.13 6.70
N ALA A 913 -3.00 -8.85 7.66
CA ALA A 913 -3.68 -8.28 8.83
C ALA A 913 -2.70 -8.08 10.00
N TRP A 914 -1.73 -7.20 9.83
CA TRP A 914 -0.67 -6.93 10.80
C TRP A 914 -1.15 -6.48 12.18
N TYR A 915 -2.27 -5.78 12.24
CA TYR A 915 -2.76 -5.09 13.43
C TYR A 915 -3.92 -5.81 14.11
N ASP A 916 -4.24 -7.03 13.64
CA ASP A 916 -5.20 -7.90 14.35
C ASP A 916 -4.55 -8.63 15.53
N LEU A 917 -3.23 -8.54 15.71
CA LEU A 917 -2.44 -9.24 16.70
C LEU A 917 -2.99 -9.08 18.12
N ARG A 918 -3.21 -10.24 18.77
CA ARG A 918 -3.63 -10.35 20.17
C ARG A 918 -2.48 -10.90 21.01
N VAL A 919 -2.26 -10.27 22.15
CA VAL A 919 -1.13 -10.61 23.03
C VAL A 919 -1.51 -10.63 24.50
N ASN A 920 -0.64 -11.26 25.28
CA ASN A 920 -0.56 -11.11 26.72
C ASN A 920 0.80 -10.56 27.12
N ILE A 921 0.94 -10.06 28.33
CA ILE A 921 2.18 -9.52 28.86
C ILE A 921 2.34 -9.96 30.32
N GLU A 922 3.55 -10.39 30.67
CA GLU A 922 3.93 -10.76 32.04
C GLU A 922 5.34 -10.23 32.38
N LYS A 923 5.57 -9.89 33.63
CA LYS A 923 6.87 -9.42 34.07
C LYS A 923 7.92 -10.52 33.91
N ALA A 924 9.08 -10.17 33.35
CA ALA A 924 10.23 -11.06 33.25
C ALA A 924 11.33 -10.65 34.21
N GLU A 925 12.22 -11.58 34.54
CA GLU A 925 13.46 -11.27 35.27
C GLU A 925 14.36 -10.37 34.41
N GLU A 926 15.25 -9.60 35.06
CA GLU A 926 16.26 -8.80 34.40
C GLU A 926 17.05 -9.62 33.36
N GLY A 927 17.37 -9.01 32.26
CA GLY A 927 18.13 -9.69 31.22
C GLY A 927 18.33 -8.79 30.00
N GLU A 928 19.05 -9.33 29.01
CA GLU A 928 19.21 -8.64 27.73
C GLU A 928 17.96 -8.81 26.85
N GLY A 929 17.52 -7.73 26.26
CA GLY A 929 16.54 -7.77 25.14
C GLY A 929 17.17 -8.43 23.93
N ILE A 930 16.38 -9.20 23.24
CA ILE A 930 16.77 -9.82 21.97
C ILE A 930 15.77 -9.45 20.87
N SER A 931 16.28 -9.16 19.71
CA SER A 931 15.46 -8.91 18.52
C SER A 931 15.05 -10.20 17.81
N GLU A 932 15.31 -11.35 18.37
CA GLU A 932 14.89 -12.66 17.89
C GLU A 932 13.90 -13.27 18.88
N PRO A 933 13.01 -14.19 18.43
CA PRO A 933 12.11 -14.85 19.35
C PRO A 933 12.86 -15.65 20.42
N ALA A 934 12.39 -15.56 21.67
CA ALA A 934 12.98 -16.30 22.78
C ALA A 934 12.64 -17.80 22.75
N VAL A 935 11.59 -18.16 22.03
CA VAL A 935 11.23 -19.55 21.71
C VAL A 935 11.21 -19.70 20.22
N PRO A 936 11.57 -20.87 19.68
CA PRO A 936 11.47 -21.10 18.25
C PRO A 936 10.07 -20.79 17.74
N ALA A 937 10.01 -20.29 16.52
CA ALA A 937 8.74 -20.22 15.82
C ALA A 937 8.12 -21.63 15.78
N GLN A 938 6.81 -21.66 15.68
CA GLN A 938 6.09 -22.93 15.57
C GLN A 938 6.61 -23.75 14.39
N GLU A 939 6.54 -25.05 14.52
CA GLU A 939 6.91 -25.93 13.42
C GLU A 939 6.11 -25.61 12.16
N PRO A 940 6.75 -25.73 10.99
CA PRO A 940 6.07 -25.59 9.72
C PRO A 940 4.87 -26.53 9.61
N LEU A 941 3.91 -26.14 8.79
CA LEU A 941 2.72 -26.93 8.52
C LEU A 941 3.07 -28.33 8.01
N LYS A 942 2.40 -29.33 8.53
CA LYS A 942 2.61 -30.71 8.07
C LYS A 942 1.92 -30.94 6.74
N GLU A 943 2.61 -31.68 5.90
CA GLU A 943 2.14 -32.06 4.59
C GLU A 943 0.96 -33.05 4.67
N ARG A 944 0.02 -32.89 3.79
CA ARG A 944 -1.04 -33.87 3.54
C ARG A 944 -1.31 -34.00 2.04
N VAL A 945 -1.83 -35.13 1.67
CA VAL A 945 -2.29 -35.37 0.31
C VAL A 945 -3.81 -35.17 0.24
N LYS A 946 -4.26 -34.34 -0.69
CA LYS A 946 -5.68 -34.16 -1.00
C LYS A 946 -6.27 -35.44 -1.64
N GLU A 947 -7.58 -35.55 -1.65
CA GLU A 947 -8.28 -36.66 -2.29
C GLU A 947 -7.96 -36.79 -3.79
N ASN A 948 -7.66 -35.69 -4.45
CA ASN A 948 -7.25 -35.67 -5.86
C ASN A 948 -5.75 -35.94 -6.10
N GLY A 949 -5.00 -36.30 -5.06
CA GLY A 949 -3.56 -36.59 -5.15
C GLY A 949 -2.64 -35.35 -5.05
N GLN A 950 -3.17 -34.15 -4.94
CA GLN A 950 -2.38 -32.95 -4.72
C GLN A 950 -1.92 -32.85 -3.26
N THR A 951 -0.70 -32.36 -3.07
CA THR A 951 -0.16 -32.09 -1.73
C THR A 951 -0.74 -30.80 -1.17
N GLU A 952 -1.16 -30.83 0.06
CA GLU A 952 -1.65 -29.67 0.79
C GLU A 952 -1.09 -29.71 2.22
N LEU A 953 -0.70 -28.57 2.74
CA LEU A 953 -0.27 -28.47 4.14
C LEU A 953 -1.47 -28.22 5.06
N ARG A 954 -1.45 -28.89 6.19
CA ARG A 954 -2.36 -28.65 7.30
C ARG A 954 -1.64 -28.05 8.48
N TYR A 955 -2.36 -27.30 9.28
CA TYR A 955 -1.92 -26.99 10.62
C TYR A 955 -1.70 -28.28 11.41
N GLY A 956 -0.60 -28.36 12.15
CA GLY A 956 -0.44 -29.39 13.14
C GLY A 956 -1.54 -29.28 14.20
N GLN A 957 -1.89 -30.40 14.87
CA GLN A 957 -2.90 -30.38 15.94
C GLN A 957 -2.50 -29.44 17.09
N GLU A 958 -1.22 -29.18 17.26
CA GLU A 958 -0.66 -28.26 18.25
C GLU A 958 -1.07 -26.78 18.03
N TRP A 959 -1.60 -26.45 16.85
CA TRP A 959 -2.13 -25.13 16.52
C TRP A 959 -3.51 -24.86 17.09
N THR A 960 -4.23 -25.92 17.39
CA THR A 960 -5.63 -25.86 17.82
C THR A 960 -5.80 -26.14 19.30
N SER A 961 -4.70 -26.41 20.04
CA SER A 961 -4.70 -26.70 21.47
C SER A 961 -4.12 -25.58 22.31
#